data_01be34fb283a6d54139462a8b7ebe8a9
#
_entry.id   01be34fb283a6d54139462a8b7ebe8a9
#
_cell.length_a   1.000
_cell.length_b   1.000
_cell.length_c   1.000
_cell.angle_alpha   90.00
_cell.angle_beta   90.00
_cell.angle_gamma   90.00
#
_symmetry.space_group_name_H-M   'P 1'
#
loop_
_entity.id
_entity.type
_entity.pdbx_description
1 polymer ?
#
loop_
_entity_poly.entity_id
_entity_poly.type
_entity_poly.pdbx_seq_one_letter_code
_entity_poly.pdbx_strand_id
1 'polypeptide(L)'
;MLSVVVRAIGRVLGALLRAWFKLVRNSKPALIVSLCAIALVVVFSVDGLSHAGRAYSGVKVGDIDVSGLTAGEIVQAVDQTYNQPLQQASATVFASEEAAQQTDEAAAAQNQQDAALAEQMAVDEAMASKKAWQTTGADLGATLDSAQLAEQALAVGRGDGGLFARMGAGLFGKRIEVEPSFDEAALEEFASGIDAAIGQARVDYDVKVSGGVAYVVQGNDGWEVNRQTLAQLLSDTMLGSSNEHIIAHTEFTPVRISSDDASEVAQDVTSALSGGARFKFEGHTWQATAAEVGAWVSTAVEQAGDGWRLRPYIDQQLSKSAMASGIRQAEGDSLSGVGFEVNDAGAVSVTTDGQGKLPDVSDAAEALSVALFGQGDTVYPAQQAPEISVDAEDMPQRLSFQEAVDKGVVGPIGSFTTTYTTGQGTENRNHNIELVSQILDNSVCKSGETWSYNNTTGDCNEEKGFLGAGAIINGEYTDSVGGGICQVATTVFDAVYESGLPVVERHNHSLYIASYPAGRDAAVSYPDLDLVWRNDTASDVLVKVSTQVGSVTATLYGVDPGYQVTTETGQWEAGKKYSTTTKVDDTLAPGTSYVKTRGTDGSTIEVTRTVKDVNGNIVRQDLFASVYDPINEVILKGPDRS
;
A
#
# COMPACT_ATOMS: atom_id res chain seq x y z
N MET A 1 29.19 17.82 -61.74
CA MET A 1 28.91 16.38 -61.72
C MET A 1 27.42 16.04 -61.95
N LEU A 2 26.48 16.71 -61.30
CA LEU A 2 25.04 16.41 -61.44
C LEU A 2 24.52 16.50 -62.88
N SER A 3 24.93 17.52 -63.67
CA SER A 3 24.51 17.71 -65.07
C SER A 3 25.00 16.65 -66.05
N VAL A 4 26.14 16.00 -65.73
CA VAL A 4 26.69 14.90 -66.56
C VAL A 4 25.97 13.59 -66.30
N VAL A 5 25.60 13.34 -65.00
CA VAL A 5 24.88 12.16 -64.56
C VAL A 5 23.42 12.21 -65.12
N VAL A 6 22.76 13.36 -65.04
CA VAL A 6 21.41 13.54 -65.60
C VAL A 6 21.38 13.34 -67.13
N ARG A 7 22.39 13.83 -67.87
CA ARG A 7 22.52 13.60 -69.31
C ARG A 7 22.85 12.16 -69.66
N ALA A 8 23.64 11.47 -68.80
CA ALA A 8 23.94 10.04 -69.02
C ALA A 8 22.69 9.18 -68.80
N ILE A 9 21.94 9.44 -67.72
CA ILE A 9 20.66 8.75 -67.42
C ILE A 9 19.64 9.02 -68.55
N GLY A 10 19.55 10.25 -69.03
CA GLY A 10 18.64 10.58 -70.15
C GLY A 10 18.98 9.89 -71.47
N ARG A 11 20.32 9.67 -71.77
CA ARG A 11 20.75 8.91 -72.94
C ARG A 11 20.44 7.41 -72.84
N VAL A 12 20.66 6.82 -71.66
CA VAL A 12 20.35 5.41 -71.37
C VAL A 12 18.85 5.16 -71.44
N LEU A 13 18.05 6.01 -70.78
CA LEU A 13 16.59 5.95 -70.85
C LEU A 13 16.06 6.12 -72.30
N GLY A 14 16.64 7.07 -73.07
CA GLY A 14 16.31 7.27 -74.49
C GLY A 14 16.72 6.11 -75.37
N ALA A 15 17.84 5.40 -75.07
CA ALA A 15 18.23 4.19 -75.80
C ALA A 15 17.35 2.99 -75.45
N LEU A 16 16.98 2.83 -74.17
CA LEU A 16 16.04 1.78 -73.71
C LEU A 16 14.65 1.97 -74.29
N LEU A 17 14.13 3.20 -74.33
CA LEU A 17 12.86 3.54 -74.95
C LEU A 17 12.84 3.24 -76.45
N ARG A 18 13.93 3.55 -77.18
CA ARG A 18 14.03 3.23 -78.60
C ARG A 18 14.12 1.72 -78.87
N ALA A 19 14.88 0.98 -78.07
CA ALA A 19 14.94 -0.47 -78.14
C ALA A 19 13.59 -1.12 -77.84
N TRP A 20 12.89 -0.62 -76.81
CA TRP A 20 11.56 -1.06 -76.43
C TRP A 20 10.53 -0.76 -77.55
N PHE A 21 10.53 0.45 -78.12
CA PHE A 21 9.67 0.82 -79.28
C PHE A 21 9.91 -0.09 -80.47
N LYS A 22 11.16 -0.49 -80.74
CA LYS A 22 11.52 -1.38 -81.83
C LYS A 22 11.03 -2.82 -81.60
N LEU A 23 11.08 -3.28 -80.35
CA LEU A 23 10.59 -4.60 -79.93
C LEU A 23 9.06 -4.67 -80.00
N VAL A 24 8.39 -3.64 -79.50
CA VAL A 24 6.93 -3.55 -79.45
C VAL A 24 6.32 -3.42 -80.84
N ARG A 25 6.98 -2.73 -81.78
CA ARG A 25 6.51 -2.56 -83.19
C ARG A 25 6.57 -3.84 -84.00
N ASN A 26 7.48 -4.77 -83.67
CA ASN A 26 7.73 -5.98 -84.47
C ASN A 26 7.13 -7.27 -83.87
N SER A 27 6.45 -7.19 -82.68
CA SER A 27 5.91 -8.36 -81.99
C SER A 27 4.55 -8.02 -81.35
N LYS A 28 3.45 -8.59 -81.90
CA LYS A 28 2.12 -8.43 -81.34
C LYS A 28 2.01 -8.85 -79.87
N PRO A 29 2.63 -9.96 -79.42
CA PRO A 29 2.62 -10.31 -78.00
C PRO A 29 3.36 -9.28 -77.14
N ALA A 30 4.46 -8.74 -77.61
CA ALA A 30 5.24 -7.72 -76.86
C ALA A 30 4.46 -6.40 -76.72
N LEU A 31 3.69 -6.04 -77.71
CA LEU A 31 2.79 -4.88 -77.71
C LEU A 31 1.67 -5.07 -76.66
N ILE A 32 1.03 -6.24 -76.64
CA ILE A 32 0.01 -6.54 -75.64
C ILE A 32 0.56 -6.53 -74.22
N VAL A 33 1.68 -7.19 -73.98
CA VAL A 33 2.32 -7.19 -72.64
C VAL A 33 2.69 -5.78 -72.20
N SER A 34 3.24 -4.96 -73.13
CA SER A 34 3.61 -3.57 -72.83
C SER A 34 2.39 -2.68 -72.57
N LEU A 35 1.31 -2.83 -73.30
CA LEU A 35 0.07 -2.11 -73.06
C LEU A 35 -0.57 -2.52 -71.74
N CYS A 36 -0.55 -3.81 -71.40
CA CYS A 36 -0.98 -4.30 -70.10
C CYS A 36 -0.12 -3.74 -68.94
N ALA A 37 1.23 -3.71 -69.12
CA ALA A 37 2.13 -3.15 -68.14
C ALA A 37 1.92 -1.63 -67.97
N ILE A 38 1.73 -0.87 -69.04
CA ILE A 38 1.44 0.56 -69.01
C ILE A 38 0.06 0.80 -68.32
N ALA A 39 -0.94 0.02 -68.73
CA ALA A 39 -2.28 0.10 -68.10
C ALA A 39 -2.22 -0.18 -66.58
N LEU A 40 -1.46 -1.20 -66.20
CA LEU A 40 -1.17 -1.48 -64.78
C LEU A 40 -0.50 -0.29 -64.09
N VAL A 41 0.56 0.25 -64.65
CA VAL A 41 1.27 1.40 -64.06
C VAL A 41 0.37 2.63 -63.95
N VAL A 42 -0.48 2.89 -64.95
CA VAL A 42 -1.46 4.00 -64.90
C VAL A 42 -2.51 3.76 -63.82
N VAL A 43 -3.08 2.57 -63.76
CA VAL A 43 -4.08 2.21 -62.74
C VAL A 43 -3.50 2.37 -61.35
N PHE A 44 -2.29 1.86 -61.12
CA PHE A 44 -1.63 1.97 -59.81
C PHE A 44 -1.14 3.38 -59.48
N SER A 45 -0.77 4.18 -60.47
CA SER A 45 -0.42 5.59 -60.24
C SER A 45 -1.66 6.42 -59.86
N VAL A 46 -2.79 6.18 -60.56
CA VAL A 46 -4.08 6.81 -60.24
C VAL A 46 -4.56 6.36 -58.87
N ASP A 47 -4.49 5.05 -58.57
CA ASP A 47 -4.83 4.51 -57.27
C ASP A 47 -3.94 5.08 -56.17
N GLY A 48 -2.61 5.17 -56.38
CA GLY A 48 -1.68 5.79 -55.44
C GLY A 48 -1.96 7.27 -55.17
N LEU A 49 -2.36 8.01 -56.18
CA LEU A 49 -2.74 9.43 -56.07
C LEU A 49 -4.12 9.60 -55.37
N SER A 50 -5.08 8.75 -55.68
CA SER A 50 -6.41 8.79 -55.05
C SER A 50 -6.40 8.40 -53.58
N HIS A 51 -5.44 7.59 -53.14
CA HIS A 51 -5.23 7.16 -51.74
C HIS A 51 -4.08 7.90 -51.06
N ALA A 52 -3.66 9.07 -51.53
CA ALA A 52 -2.62 9.87 -50.85
C ALA A 52 -3.09 10.25 -49.43
N GLY A 53 -2.40 9.71 -48.39
CA GLY A 53 -2.79 9.90 -46.98
C GLY A 53 -4.03 9.12 -46.52
N ARG A 54 -4.51 8.15 -47.33
CA ARG A 54 -5.68 7.32 -47.04
C ARG A 54 -5.33 5.83 -47.14
N ALA A 55 -6.01 4.97 -46.39
CA ALA A 55 -5.83 3.53 -46.50
C ALA A 55 -6.24 3.00 -47.89
N TYR A 56 -5.52 1.99 -48.36
CA TYR A 56 -5.86 1.34 -49.63
C TYR A 56 -7.11 0.46 -49.52
N SER A 57 -7.72 0.20 -50.71
CA SER A 57 -8.90 -0.67 -50.79
C SER A 57 -8.61 -2.07 -50.28
N GLY A 58 -9.56 -2.65 -49.52
CA GLY A 58 -9.47 -3.98 -48.93
C GLY A 58 -8.67 -4.05 -47.62
N VAL A 59 -8.26 -2.91 -47.04
CA VAL A 59 -7.66 -2.87 -45.72
C VAL A 59 -8.77 -2.78 -44.68
N LYS A 60 -8.67 -3.64 -43.64
CA LYS A 60 -9.57 -3.66 -42.50
C LYS A 60 -8.75 -3.58 -41.20
N VAL A 61 -9.30 -2.91 -40.21
CA VAL A 61 -8.86 -2.96 -38.83
C VAL A 61 -9.90 -3.72 -38.00
N GLY A 62 -9.56 -4.92 -37.58
CA GLY A 62 -10.59 -5.84 -37.08
C GLY A 62 -11.66 -6.07 -38.18
N ASP A 63 -12.90 -5.75 -37.83
CA ASP A 63 -14.04 -5.86 -38.76
C ASP A 63 -14.36 -4.53 -39.50
N ILE A 64 -13.69 -3.43 -39.14
CA ILE A 64 -13.91 -2.12 -39.76
C ILE A 64 -13.21 -2.08 -41.12
N ASP A 65 -13.98 -1.85 -42.21
CA ASP A 65 -13.40 -1.53 -43.49
C ASP A 65 -12.91 -0.07 -43.47
N VAL A 66 -11.58 0.11 -43.48
CA VAL A 66 -10.94 1.42 -43.44
C VAL A 66 -10.51 1.91 -44.83
N SER A 67 -10.93 1.24 -45.90
CA SER A 67 -10.62 1.60 -47.27
C SER A 67 -10.98 3.07 -47.57
N GLY A 68 -9.99 3.85 -47.99
CA GLY A 68 -10.17 5.27 -48.35
C GLY A 68 -10.22 6.24 -47.16
N LEU A 69 -10.12 5.76 -45.92
CA LEU A 69 -10.09 6.60 -44.72
C LEU A 69 -8.71 7.20 -44.49
N THR A 70 -8.68 8.39 -43.93
CA THR A 70 -7.48 9.07 -43.39
C THR A 70 -7.13 8.52 -42.03
N ALA A 71 -5.91 8.82 -41.49
CA ALA A 71 -5.51 8.44 -40.14
C ALA A 71 -6.53 8.88 -39.09
N GLY A 72 -6.98 10.14 -39.14
CA GLY A 72 -7.94 10.66 -38.13
C GLY A 72 -9.32 9.99 -38.22
N GLU A 73 -9.79 9.67 -39.45
CA GLU A 73 -11.04 8.93 -39.64
C GLU A 73 -10.94 7.48 -39.16
N ILE A 74 -9.75 6.84 -39.30
CA ILE A 74 -9.50 5.49 -38.80
C ILE A 74 -9.46 5.49 -37.27
N VAL A 75 -8.73 6.44 -36.67
CA VAL A 75 -8.69 6.59 -35.18
C VAL A 75 -10.11 6.75 -34.65
N GLN A 76 -10.90 7.64 -35.22
CA GLN A 76 -12.28 7.86 -34.79
C GLN A 76 -13.15 6.60 -34.95
N ALA A 77 -13.00 5.87 -36.04
CA ALA A 77 -13.75 4.63 -36.27
C ALA A 77 -13.36 3.53 -35.29
N VAL A 78 -12.06 3.37 -35.00
CA VAL A 78 -11.56 2.40 -34.02
C VAL A 78 -12.03 2.77 -32.61
N ASP A 79 -11.94 4.05 -32.21
CA ASP A 79 -12.37 4.49 -30.89
C ASP A 79 -13.86 4.28 -30.65
N GLN A 80 -14.68 4.56 -31.64
CA GLN A 80 -16.13 4.37 -31.54
C GLN A 80 -16.56 2.90 -31.57
N THR A 81 -15.86 2.07 -32.37
CA THR A 81 -16.26 0.68 -32.58
C THR A 81 -15.67 -0.25 -31.51
N TYR A 82 -14.48 0.04 -31.00
CA TYR A 82 -13.75 -0.83 -30.09
C TYR A 82 -13.43 -0.17 -28.74
N ASN A 83 -12.75 1.00 -28.70
CA ASN A 83 -12.30 1.57 -27.42
C ASN A 83 -13.45 1.93 -26.47
N GLN A 84 -14.49 2.59 -26.96
CA GLN A 84 -15.63 2.96 -26.11
C GLN A 84 -16.43 1.74 -25.61
N PRO A 85 -16.79 0.76 -26.47
CA PRO A 85 -17.42 -0.47 -25.99
C PRO A 85 -16.53 -1.30 -25.08
N LEU A 86 -15.20 -1.36 -25.34
CA LEU A 86 -14.23 -2.10 -24.54
C LEU A 86 -14.23 -1.66 -23.08
N GLN A 87 -14.33 -0.35 -22.80
CA GLN A 87 -14.40 0.17 -21.43
C GLN A 87 -15.63 -0.34 -20.66
N GLN A 88 -16.72 -0.63 -21.36
CA GLN A 88 -17.97 -1.11 -20.76
C GLN A 88 -18.12 -2.64 -20.84
N ALA A 89 -17.28 -3.29 -21.63
CA ALA A 89 -17.30 -4.74 -21.76
C ALA A 89 -16.94 -5.39 -20.43
N SER A 90 -17.67 -6.41 -20.05
CA SER A 90 -17.41 -7.22 -18.87
C SER A 90 -16.98 -8.63 -19.27
N ALA A 91 -16.15 -9.25 -18.46
CA ALA A 91 -15.76 -10.64 -18.59
C ALA A 91 -15.86 -11.33 -17.24
N THR A 92 -16.32 -12.57 -17.25
CA THR A 92 -16.42 -13.42 -16.06
C THR A 92 -15.45 -14.59 -16.20
N VAL A 93 -14.61 -14.76 -15.19
CA VAL A 93 -13.64 -15.86 -15.09
C VAL A 93 -14.16 -16.84 -14.04
N PHE A 94 -14.25 -18.12 -14.38
CA PHE A 94 -14.73 -19.16 -13.49
C PHE A 94 -13.57 -20.01 -12.95
N ALA A 95 -13.72 -20.48 -11.73
CA ALA A 95 -12.74 -21.34 -11.06
C ALA A 95 -12.56 -22.70 -11.75
N SER A 96 -13.61 -23.20 -12.42
CA SER A 96 -13.61 -24.48 -13.13
C SER A 96 -14.76 -24.54 -14.15
N GLU A 97 -14.68 -25.48 -15.08
CA GLU A 97 -15.78 -25.79 -16.01
C GLU A 97 -17.08 -26.15 -15.27
N GLU A 98 -16.96 -26.89 -14.17
CA GLU A 98 -18.10 -27.24 -13.32
C GLU A 98 -18.75 -26.00 -12.70
N ALA A 99 -17.96 -25.02 -12.26
CA ALA A 99 -18.47 -23.75 -11.73
C ALA A 99 -19.22 -22.95 -12.80
N ALA A 100 -18.70 -22.89 -14.01
CA ALA A 100 -19.36 -22.25 -15.14
C ALA A 100 -20.68 -22.94 -15.47
N GLN A 101 -20.68 -24.26 -15.61
CA GLN A 101 -21.89 -25.05 -15.88
C GLN A 101 -22.94 -24.89 -14.77
N GLN A 102 -22.56 -24.93 -13.49
CA GLN A 102 -23.48 -24.72 -12.36
C GLN A 102 -24.12 -23.33 -12.41
N THR A 103 -23.36 -22.31 -12.84
CA THR A 103 -23.87 -20.94 -13.01
C THR A 103 -24.89 -20.87 -14.14
N ASP A 104 -24.62 -21.50 -15.29
CA ASP A 104 -25.56 -21.57 -16.41
C ASP A 104 -26.84 -22.31 -16.02
N GLU A 105 -26.74 -23.44 -15.34
CA GLU A 105 -27.89 -24.21 -14.83
C GLU A 105 -28.70 -23.38 -13.83
N ALA A 106 -28.06 -22.62 -12.94
CA ALA A 106 -28.71 -21.74 -11.98
C ALA A 106 -29.43 -20.58 -12.70
N ALA A 107 -28.81 -19.98 -13.70
CA ALA A 107 -29.43 -18.95 -14.54
C ALA A 107 -30.66 -19.49 -15.28
N ALA A 108 -30.56 -20.68 -15.88
CA ALA A 108 -31.64 -21.33 -16.59
C ALA A 108 -32.81 -21.76 -15.67
N ALA A 109 -32.52 -22.11 -14.41
CA ALA A 109 -33.54 -22.50 -13.42
C ALA A 109 -34.35 -21.30 -12.88
N GLN A 110 -33.84 -20.09 -13.01
CA GLN A 110 -34.57 -18.88 -12.63
C GLN A 110 -35.64 -18.57 -13.68
N ASN A 111 -36.90 -18.80 -13.31
CA ASN A 111 -38.06 -18.64 -14.18
C ASN A 111 -38.40 -17.14 -14.39
N GLN A 112 -37.42 -16.33 -14.82
CA GLN A 112 -37.52 -14.89 -15.00
C GLN A 112 -37.78 -14.52 -16.48
N GLN A 113 -38.59 -13.47 -16.66
CA GLN A 113 -38.85 -12.92 -18.00
C GLN A 113 -37.63 -12.17 -18.59
N ASP A 114 -36.61 -11.89 -17.76
CA ASP A 114 -35.36 -11.23 -18.15
C ASP A 114 -34.20 -12.20 -17.93
N ALA A 115 -33.73 -12.79 -19.03
CA ALA A 115 -32.63 -13.75 -19.03
C ALA A 115 -31.30 -13.11 -18.57
N ALA A 116 -31.05 -11.84 -18.92
CA ALA A 116 -29.82 -11.16 -18.53
C ALA A 116 -29.75 -10.93 -17.00
N LEU A 117 -30.91 -10.62 -16.36
CA LEU A 117 -30.96 -10.49 -14.92
C LEU A 117 -30.75 -11.85 -14.22
N ALA A 118 -31.32 -12.92 -14.77
CA ALA A 118 -31.12 -14.27 -14.23
C ALA A 118 -29.65 -14.71 -14.29
N GLU A 119 -29.00 -14.42 -15.41
CA GLU A 119 -27.57 -14.68 -15.61
C GLU A 119 -26.72 -13.87 -14.60
N GLN A 120 -26.97 -12.58 -14.47
CA GLN A 120 -26.24 -11.73 -13.51
C GLN A 120 -26.40 -12.21 -12.07
N MET A 121 -27.61 -12.59 -11.66
CA MET A 121 -27.85 -13.12 -10.32
C MET A 121 -27.10 -14.44 -10.06
N ALA A 122 -27.02 -15.32 -11.07
CA ALA A 122 -26.26 -16.56 -10.95
C ALA A 122 -24.74 -16.31 -10.88
N VAL A 123 -24.25 -15.35 -11.64
CA VAL A 123 -22.84 -14.88 -11.57
C VAL A 123 -22.56 -14.27 -10.20
N ASP A 124 -23.44 -13.42 -9.66
CA ASP A 124 -23.27 -12.81 -8.33
C ASP A 124 -23.20 -13.87 -7.23
N GLU A 125 -23.99 -14.93 -7.30
CA GLU A 125 -23.94 -16.06 -6.38
C GLU A 125 -22.63 -16.84 -6.49
N ALA A 126 -22.16 -17.08 -7.72
CA ALA A 126 -20.86 -17.71 -7.98
C ALA A 126 -19.70 -16.86 -7.46
N MET A 127 -19.76 -15.53 -7.60
CA MET A 127 -18.78 -14.59 -7.05
C MET A 127 -18.80 -14.60 -5.52
N ALA A 128 -19.96 -14.57 -4.89
CA ALA A 128 -20.09 -14.64 -3.43
C ALA A 128 -19.48 -15.93 -2.84
N SER A 129 -19.52 -17.03 -3.61
CA SER A 129 -18.93 -18.31 -3.24
C SER A 129 -17.47 -18.49 -3.70
N LYS A 130 -16.84 -17.45 -4.27
CA LYS A 130 -15.48 -17.49 -4.83
C LYS A 130 -15.29 -18.55 -5.92
N LYS A 131 -16.31 -18.79 -6.70
CA LYS A 131 -16.29 -19.69 -7.87
C LYS A 131 -16.20 -18.93 -9.19
N ALA A 132 -16.41 -17.60 -9.16
CA ALA A 132 -16.27 -16.71 -10.31
C ALA A 132 -15.72 -15.34 -9.87
N TRP A 133 -15.14 -14.61 -10.84
CA TRP A 133 -14.66 -13.24 -10.71
C TRP A 133 -15.07 -12.47 -11.94
N GLN A 134 -15.63 -11.29 -11.77
CA GLN A 134 -16.04 -10.42 -12.87
C GLN A 134 -15.18 -9.16 -12.89
N THR A 135 -14.85 -8.70 -14.08
CA THR A 135 -14.11 -7.46 -14.29
C THR A 135 -14.61 -6.75 -15.54
N THR A 136 -14.33 -5.47 -15.67
CA THR A 136 -14.67 -4.67 -16.85
C THR A 136 -13.40 -4.17 -17.54
N GLY A 137 -13.52 -3.76 -18.79
CA GLY A 137 -12.41 -3.12 -19.49
C GLY A 137 -11.94 -1.84 -18.79
N ALA A 138 -12.85 -1.10 -18.15
CA ALA A 138 -12.50 0.08 -17.35
C ALA A 138 -11.67 -0.30 -16.10
N ASP A 139 -12.06 -1.36 -15.38
CA ASP A 139 -11.35 -1.83 -14.19
C ASP A 139 -9.92 -2.29 -14.52
N LEU A 140 -9.73 -2.89 -15.68
CA LEU A 140 -8.43 -3.35 -16.16
C LEU A 140 -7.63 -2.27 -16.91
N GLY A 141 -8.14 -1.04 -17.05
CA GLY A 141 -7.50 0.01 -17.83
C GLY A 141 -7.30 -0.37 -19.31
N ALA A 142 -8.22 -1.19 -19.87
CA ALA A 142 -8.11 -1.73 -21.22
C ALA A 142 -8.09 -0.61 -22.26
N THR A 143 -7.12 -0.60 -23.15
CA THR A 143 -6.98 0.43 -24.20
C THR A 143 -6.48 -0.17 -25.50
N LEU A 144 -6.86 0.46 -26.62
CA LEU A 144 -6.32 0.20 -27.94
C LEU A 144 -5.53 1.42 -28.41
N ASP A 145 -4.35 1.21 -28.93
CA ASP A 145 -3.62 2.28 -29.63
C ASP A 145 -4.19 2.51 -31.03
N SER A 146 -5.29 3.27 -31.07
CA SER A 146 -5.97 3.63 -32.32
C SER A 146 -5.06 4.37 -33.30
N ALA A 147 -4.06 5.11 -32.81
CA ALA A 147 -3.10 5.82 -33.65
C ALA A 147 -2.13 4.84 -34.31
N GLN A 148 -1.63 3.86 -33.57
CA GLN A 148 -0.77 2.79 -34.09
C GLN A 148 -1.53 1.92 -35.10
N LEU A 149 -2.77 1.56 -34.83
CA LEU A 149 -3.62 0.81 -35.76
C LEU A 149 -3.86 1.59 -37.06
N ALA A 150 -4.10 2.90 -36.97
CA ALA A 150 -4.24 3.77 -38.15
C ALA A 150 -2.92 3.85 -38.94
N GLU A 151 -1.78 3.94 -38.27
CA GLU A 151 -0.45 3.93 -38.90
C GLU A 151 -0.21 2.60 -39.64
N GLN A 152 -0.49 1.48 -39.00
CA GLN A 152 -0.39 0.16 -39.62
C GLN A 152 -1.32 0.04 -40.84
N ALA A 153 -2.56 0.51 -40.76
CA ALA A 153 -3.51 0.50 -41.88
C ALA A 153 -3.02 1.35 -43.06
N LEU A 154 -2.46 2.52 -42.78
CA LEU A 154 -1.88 3.39 -43.80
C LEU A 154 -0.57 2.87 -44.36
N ALA A 155 0.20 2.08 -43.63
CA ALA A 155 1.45 1.48 -44.07
C ALA A 155 1.27 0.35 -45.08
N VAL A 156 0.07 -0.30 -45.09
CA VAL A 156 -0.22 -1.37 -46.04
C VAL A 156 -0.02 -0.85 -47.47
N GLY A 157 0.85 -1.51 -48.22
CA GLY A 157 1.14 -1.18 -49.61
C GLY A 157 1.97 0.07 -49.87
N ARG A 158 2.56 0.70 -48.81
CA ARG A 158 3.47 1.85 -48.93
C ARG A 158 4.95 1.51 -48.69
N GLY A 159 5.26 0.31 -48.16
CA GLY A 159 6.63 -0.19 -47.95
C GLY A 159 7.15 -1.07 -49.09
N ASP A 160 8.19 -1.85 -48.79
CA ASP A 160 8.79 -2.82 -49.73
C ASP A 160 7.74 -3.83 -50.20
N GLY A 161 7.69 -4.03 -51.53
CA GLY A 161 6.62 -4.86 -52.15
C GLY A 161 5.29 -4.16 -52.36
N GLY A 162 5.22 -2.85 -52.19
CA GLY A 162 4.02 -2.03 -52.16
C GLY A 162 2.99 -2.31 -53.24
N LEU A 163 3.41 -2.57 -54.49
CA LEU A 163 2.51 -2.90 -55.58
C LEU A 163 1.76 -4.24 -55.36
N PHE A 164 2.51 -5.26 -54.96
CA PHE A 164 1.95 -6.60 -54.73
C PHE A 164 1.10 -6.64 -53.45
N ALA A 165 1.51 -5.90 -52.44
CA ALA A 165 0.75 -5.76 -51.20
C ALA A 165 -0.58 -5.05 -51.41
N ARG A 166 -0.65 -4.01 -52.28
CA ARG A 166 -1.89 -3.34 -52.70
C ARG A 166 -2.80 -4.28 -53.46
N MET A 167 -2.24 -5.01 -54.44
CA MET A 167 -3.01 -6.01 -55.22
C MET A 167 -3.55 -7.10 -54.27
N GLY A 168 -2.72 -7.59 -53.35
CA GLY A 168 -3.10 -8.59 -52.35
C GLY A 168 -4.25 -8.07 -51.46
N ALA A 169 -4.09 -6.87 -50.92
CA ALA A 169 -5.11 -6.26 -50.07
C ALA A 169 -6.44 -6.03 -50.82
N GLY A 170 -6.37 -5.53 -52.07
CA GLY A 170 -7.57 -5.31 -52.90
C GLY A 170 -8.30 -6.59 -53.37
N LEU A 171 -7.56 -7.70 -53.57
CA LEU A 171 -8.12 -8.97 -54.06
C LEU A 171 -8.53 -9.95 -52.95
N PHE A 172 -7.76 -9.99 -51.87
CA PHE A 172 -7.89 -10.98 -50.81
C PHE A 172 -8.25 -10.34 -49.45
N GLY A 173 -8.22 -9.02 -49.34
CA GLY A 173 -8.29 -8.29 -48.08
C GLY A 173 -6.97 -8.32 -47.30
N LYS A 174 -6.76 -7.30 -46.47
CA LYS A 174 -5.71 -7.29 -45.42
C LYS A 174 -6.35 -6.87 -44.13
N ARG A 175 -6.45 -7.80 -43.20
CA ARG A 175 -6.93 -7.53 -41.85
C ARG A 175 -5.74 -7.21 -40.94
N ILE A 176 -5.87 -6.16 -40.13
CA ILE A 176 -5.01 -5.81 -39.04
C ILE A 176 -5.73 -6.26 -37.78
N GLU A 177 -5.09 -7.08 -37.00
CA GLU A 177 -5.67 -7.57 -35.75
C GLU A 177 -5.78 -6.45 -34.73
N VAL A 178 -6.79 -6.56 -33.86
CA VAL A 178 -7.09 -5.58 -32.83
C VAL A 178 -6.83 -6.28 -31.49
N GLU A 179 -5.78 -5.86 -30.81
CA GLU A 179 -5.38 -6.43 -29.51
C GLU A 179 -5.34 -5.29 -28.48
N PRO A 180 -6.18 -5.30 -27.44
CA PRO A 180 -6.11 -4.33 -26.36
C PRO A 180 -4.90 -4.59 -25.49
N SER A 181 -4.36 -3.52 -24.92
CA SER A 181 -3.45 -3.58 -23.78
C SER A 181 -4.22 -3.33 -22.49
N PHE A 182 -3.81 -3.99 -21.43
CA PHE A 182 -4.33 -3.80 -20.08
C PHE A 182 -3.29 -3.08 -19.22
N ASP A 183 -3.74 -2.35 -18.20
CA ASP A 183 -2.84 -1.86 -17.16
C ASP A 183 -2.26 -3.04 -16.38
N GLU A 184 -0.94 -3.11 -16.29
CA GLU A 184 -0.23 -4.25 -15.72
C GLU A 184 -0.56 -4.43 -14.23
N ALA A 185 -0.70 -3.34 -13.47
CA ALA A 185 -1.02 -3.40 -12.05
C ALA A 185 -2.47 -3.85 -11.81
N ALA A 186 -3.41 -3.35 -12.62
CA ALA A 186 -4.82 -3.73 -12.53
C ALA A 186 -5.05 -5.21 -12.92
N LEU A 187 -4.37 -5.68 -13.96
CA LEU A 187 -4.43 -7.09 -14.36
C LEU A 187 -3.82 -7.99 -13.28
N GLU A 188 -2.69 -7.59 -12.69
CA GLU A 188 -2.05 -8.33 -11.60
C GLU A 188 -2.94 -8.38 -10.35
N GLU A 189 -3.58 -7.27 -9.97
CA GLU A 189 -4.52 -7.23 -8.85
C GLU A 189 -5.70 -8.18 -9.07
N PHE A 190 -6.29 -8.15 -10.26
CA PHE A 190 -7.39 -9.04 -10.63
C PHE A 190 -6.98 -10.51 -10.58
N ALA A 191 -5.85 -10.87 -11.20
CA ALA A 191 -5.32 -12.24 -11.22
C ALA A 191 -4.95 -12.74 -9.82
N SER A 192 -4.33 -11.88 -8.99
CA SER A 192 -4.00 -12.21 -7.60
C SER A 192 -5.25 -12.49 -6.76
N GLY A 193 -6.37 -11.82 -7.03
CA GLY A 193 -7.67 -12.13 -6.41
C GLY A 193 -8.16 -13.54 -6.74
N ILE A 194 -7.90 -14.02 -7.94
CA ILE A 194 -8.20 -15.41 -8.36
C ILE A 194 -7.25 -16.39 -7.67
N ASP A 195 -5.94 -16.10 -7.69
CA ASP A 195 -4.90 -16.95 -7.07
C ASP A 195 -5.14 -17.14 -5.56
N ALA A 196 -5.61 -16.11 -4.88
CA ALA A 196 -5.94 -16.18 -3.46
C ALA A 196 -7.08 -17.17 -3.14
N ALA A 197 -7.88 -17.53 -4.12
CA ALA A 197 -9.03 -18.42 -3.93
C ALA A 197 -8.81 -19.85 -4.45
N ILE A 198 -8.14 -20.01 -5.60
CA ILE A 198 -7.97 -21.30 -6.26
C ILE A 198 -6.51 -21.74 -6.42
N GLY A 199 -5.59 -20.82 -6.20
CA GLY A 199 -4.16 -21.04 -6.32
C GLY A 199 -3.44 -20.93 -4.99
N GLN A 200 -2.15 -20.76 -5.08
CA GLN A 200 -1.26 -20.38 -4.00
C GLN A 200 -0.30 -19.35 -4.57
N ALA A 201 -0.39 -18.13 -4.06
CA ALA A 201 0.51 -17.08 -4.49
C ALA A 201 1.97 -17.47 -4.23
N ARG A 202 2.81 -17.23 -5.22
CA ARG A 202 4.25 -17.31 -5.04
C ARG A 202 4.70 -16.22 -4.06
N VAL A 203 5.54 -16.61 -3.12
CA VAL A 203 6.24 -15.70 -2.23
C VAL A 203 7.73 -15.93 -2.39
N ASP A 204 8.45 -14.97 -2.94
CA ASP A 204 9.89 -15.08 -3.07
C ASP A 204 10.56 -15.07 -1.68
N TYR A 205 11.70 -15.75 -1.56
CA TYR A 205 12.52 -15.59 -0.37
C TYR A 205 13.00 -14.14 -0.29
N ASP A 206 13.02 -13.60 0.92
CA ASP A 206 13.35 -12.20 1.20
C ASP A 206 14.36 -12.10 2.34
N VAL A 207 14.93 -10.91 2.55
CA VAL A 207 15.86 -10.61 3.62
C VAL A 207 15.33 -9.45 4.45
N LYS A 208 15.32 -9.63 5.76
CA LYS A 208 15.03 -8.57 6.72
C LYS A 208 16.17 -8.43 7.72
N VAL A 209 16.27 -7.25 8.34
CA VAL A 209 17.33 -6.94 9.29
C VAL A 209 16.73 -6.67 10.68
N SER A 210 17.35 -7.22 11.69
CA SER A 210 17.03 -6.94 13.10
C SER A 210 18.31 -6.80 13.90
N GLY A 211 18.45 -5.70 14.65
CA GLY A 211 19.65 -5.43 15.44
C GLY A 211 20.96 -5.38 14.65
N GLY A 212 20.89 -5.05 13.35
CA GLY A 212 22.05 -5.01 12.46
C GLY A 212 22.46 -6.36 11.87
N VAL A 213 21.68 -7.41 12.09
CA VAL A 213 21.89 -8.75 11.54
C VAL A 213 20.76 -9.08 10.59
N ALA A 214 21.11 -9.46 9.35
CA ALA A 214 20.14 -9.86 8.35
C ALA A 214 19.77 -11.34 8.49
N TYR A 215 18.52 -11.65 8.20
CA TYR A 215 17.99 -13.02 8.24
C TYR A 215 17.04 -13.24 7.06
N VAL A 216 16.96 -14.49 6.61
CA VAL A 216 16.12 -14.90 5.50
C VAL A 216 14.66 -15.02 5.97
N VAL A 217 13.76 -14.45 5.19
CA VAL A 217 12.32 -14.68 5.29
C VAL A 217 11.94 -15.77 4.31
N GLN A 218 11.24 -16.79 4.79
CA GLN A 218 10.90 -17.96 3.98
C GLN A 218 9.90 -17.60 2.88
N GLY A 219 10.23 -18.02 1.66
CA GLY A 219 9.36 -18.00 0.51
C GLY A 219 8.69 -19.34 0.25
N ASN A 220 7.82 -19.39 -0.74
CA ASN A 220 7.22 -20.63 -1.26
C ASN A 220 6.91 -20.48 -2.74
N ASP A 221 7.04 -21.60 -3.46
CA ASP A 221 6.56 -21.69 -4.83
C ASP A 221 5.05 -21.46 -4.90
N GLY A 222 4.60 -20.97 -6.04
CA GLY A 222 3.21 -20.69 -6.32
C GLY A 222 2.55 -21.68 -7.26
N TRP A 223 1.24 -21.61 -7.29
CA TRP A 223 0.37 -22.09 -8.34
C TRP A 223 -0.54 -20.95 -8.71
N GLU A 224 -0.21 -20.26 -9.79
CA GLU A 224 -0.81 -18.99 -10.15
C GLU A 224 -1.44 -19.06 -11.54
N VAL A 225 -2.48 -18.28 -11.78
CA VAL A 225 -3.07 -18.15 -13.11
C VAL A 225 -2.05 -17.52 -14.06
N ASN A 226 -1.90 -18.10 -15.25
CA ASN A 226 -1.02 -17.54 -16.27
C ASN A 226 -1.58 -16.18 -16.75
N ARG A 227 -0.89 -15.08 -16.40
CA ARG A 227 -1.30 -13.70 -16.69
C ARG A 227 -1.45 -13.43 -18.19
N GLN A 228 -0.55 -13.97 -18.99
CA GLN A 228 -0.59 -13.78 -20.45
C GLN A 228 -1.79 -14.50 -21.07
N THR A 229 -2.05 -15.74 -20.66
CA THR A 229 -3.21 -16.51 -21.11
C THR A 229 -4.50 -15.86 -20.66
N LEU A 230 -4.56 -15.39 -19.39
CA LEU A 230 -5.72 -14.68 -18.86
C LEU A 230 -6.00 -13.39 -19.65
N ALA A 231 -4.97 -12.58 -19.90
CA ALA A 231 -5.09 -11.34 -20.68
C ALA A 231 -5.64 -11.62 -22.09
N GLN A 232 -5.16 -12.67 -22.75
CA GLN A 232 -5.65 -13.05 -24.08
C GLN A 232 -7.13 -13.46 -24.05
N LEU A 233 -7.53 -14.30 -23.08
CA LEU A 233 -8.92 -14.74 -22.94
C LEU A 233 -9.86 -13.59 -22.60
N LEU A 234 -9.42 -12.66 -21.73
CA LEU A 234 -10.16 -11.43 -21.42
C LEU A 234 -10.31 -10.56 -22.67
N SER A 235 -9.23 -10.39 -23.43
CA SER A 235 -9.24 -9.64 -24.70
C SER A 235 -10.25 -10.22 -25.68
N ASP A 236 -10.21 -11.53 -25.92
CA ASP A 236 -11.08 -12.22 -26.88
C ASP A 236 -12.56 -12.10 -26.47
N THR A 237 -12.84 -12.24 -25.18
CA THR A 237 -14.21 -12.10 -24.66
C THR A 237 -14.70 -10.65 -24.73
N MET A 238 -13.91 -9.68 -24.30
CA MET A 238 -14.30 -8.27 -24.27
C MET A 238 -14.43 -7.65 -25.67
N LEU A 239 -13.70 -8.18 -26.66
CA LEU A 239 -13.85 -7.81 -28.07
C LEU A 239 -15.00 -8.56 -28.79
N GLY A 240 -15.67 -9.50 -28.10
CA GLY A 240 -16.71 -10.34 -28.67
C GLY A 240 -16.18 -11.36 -29.67
N SER A 241 -14.90 -11.69 -29.65
CA SER A 241 -14.26 -12.69 -30.50
C SER A 241 -14.50 -14.12 -29.99
N SER A 242 -14.84 -14.28 -28.73
CA SER A 242 -15.20 -15.54 -28.09
C SER A 242 -16.46 -15.38 -27.23
N ASN A 243 -17.32 -16.42 -27.26
CA ASN A 243 -18.46 -16.54 -26.35
C ASN A 243 -18.26 -17.73 -25.38
N GLU A 244 -17.05 -18.26 -25.29
CA GLU A 244 -16.72 -19.36 -24.37
C GLU A 244 -16.46 -18.80 -22.97
N HIS A 245 -16.77 -19.59 -21.95
CA HIS A 245 -16.43 -19.23 -20.57
C HIS A 245 -14.91 -19.18 -20.38
N ILE A 246 -14.44 -18.15 -19.69
CA ILE A 246 -13.05 -18.09 -19.28
C ILE A 246 -12.89 -18.98 -18.03
N ILE A 247 -12.08 -20.00 -18.13
CA ILE A 247 -11.74 -20.87 -16.99
C ILE A 247 -10.34 -20.53 -16.51
N ALA A 248 -10.21 -20.25 -15.22
CA ALA A 248 -8.92 -19.99 -14.61
C ALA A 248 -8.14 -21.30 -14.45
N HIS A 249 -6.95 -21.35 -15.03
CA HIS A 249 -6.01 -22.46 -14.88
C HIS A 249 -4.76 -21.97 -14.16
N THR A 250 -4.43 -22.59 -13.03
CA THR A 250 -3.19 -22.29 -12.32
C THR A 250 -2.05 -23.15 -12.85
N GLU A 251 -0.89 -22.53 -13.00
CA GLU A 251 0.37 -23.17 -13.40
C GLU A 251 1.38 -23.09 -12.26
N PHE A 252 2.32 -24.03 -12.21
CA PHE A 252 3.41 -24.00 -11.25
C PHE A 252 4.30 -22.79 -11.52
N THR A 253 4.47 -21.95 -10.50
CA THR A 253 5.25 -20.72 -10.56
C THR A 253 6.35 -20.79 -9.51
N PRO A 254 7.59 -21.14 -9.88
CA PRO A 254 8.68 -21.23 -8.92
C PRO A 254 9.04 -19.85 -8.36
N VAL A 255 9.61 -19.82 -7.16
CA VAL A 255 10.18 -18.60 -6.59
C VAL A 255 11.22 -18.01 -7.55
N ARG A 256 11.26 -16.69 -7.64
CA ARG A 256 12.27 -15.95 -8.42
C ARG A 256 13.59 -15.82 -7.66
N ILE A 257 13.49 -15.74 -6.34
CA ILE A 257 14.63 -15.67 -5.42
C ILE A 257 14.63 -16.97 -4.61
N SER A 258 15.71 -17.73 -4.71
CA SER A 258 15.86 -18.99 -3.95
C SER A 258 16.28 -18.71 -2.50
N SER A 259 16.18 -19.75 -1.66
CA SER A 259 16.72 -19.72 -0.29
C SER A 259 18.23 -19.47 -0.27
N ASP A 260 18.96 -19.97 -1.26
CA ASP A 260 20.41 -19.83 -1.33
C ASP A 260 20.79 -18.40 -1.72
N ASP A 261 20.10 -17.80 -2.73
CA ASP A 261 20.28 -16.39 -3.11
C ASP A 261 19.98 -15.44 -1.96
N ALA A 262 18.85 -15.65 -1.26
CA ALA A 262 18.49 -14.85 -0.09
C ALA A 262 19.49 -15.02 1.06
N SER A 263 20.07 -16.22 1.23
CA SER A 263 21.08 -16.47 2.26
C SER A 263 22.40 -15.76 1.97
N GLU A 264 22.81 -15.71 0.70
CA GLU A 264 23.98 -14.95 0.25
C GLU A 264 23.78 -13.46 0.50
N VAL A 265 22.63 -12.91 0.08
CA VAL A 265 22.27 -11.50 0.33
C VAL A 265 22.24 -11.18 1.82
N ALA A 266 21.69 -12.06 2.67
CA ALA A 266 21.66 -11.85 4.11
C ALA A 266 23.06 -11.80 4.74
N GLN A 267 24.00 -12.63 4.27
CA GLN A 267 25.39 -12.59 4.71
C GLN A 267 26.08 -11.29 4.25
N ASP A 268 25.88 -10.88 3.01
CA ASP A 268 26.44 -9.65 2.45
C ASP A 268 25.91 -8.41 3.19
N VAL A 269 24.60 -8.32 3.41
CA VAL A 269 23.97 -7.25 4.16
C VAL A 269 24.52 -7.18 5.59
N THR A 270 24.60 -8.31 6.30
CA THR A 270 25.15 -8.35 7.66
C THR A 270 26.62 -7.86 7.68
N SER A 271 27.40 -8.28 6.71
CA SER A 271 28.79 -7.86 6.57
C SER A 271 28.91 -6.36 6.29
N ALA A 272 28.12 -5.85 5.35
CA ALA A 272 28.08 -4.42 4.98
C ALA A 272 27.69 -3.53 6.15
N LEU A 273 26.73 -3.98 6.98
CA LEU A 273 26.24 -3.22 8.12
C LEU A 273 27.18 -3.22 9.33
N SER A 274 28.16 -4.12 9.40
CA SER A 274 28.98 -4.39 10.60
C SER A 274 29.69 -3.16 11.18
N GLY A 275 30.03 -2.17 10.33
CA GLY A 275 30.64 -0.90 10.74
C GLY A 275 29.65 0.23 11.03
N GLY A 276 28.36 0.03 10.76
CA GLY A 276 27.38 1.12 10.73
C GLY A 276 27.67 2.12 9.61
N ALA A 277 27.36 3.40 9.83
CA ALA A 277 27.62 4.49 8.89
C ALA A 277 28.00 5.79 9.63
N ARG A 278 28.78 6.65 8.98
CA ARG A 278 29.14 7.97 9.48
C ARG A 278 28.56 9.07 8.63
N PHE A 279 27.93 10.04 9.25
CA PHE A 279 27.35 11.21 8.58
C PHE A 279 28.09 12.46 9.06
N LYS A 280 28.63 13.21 8.10
CA LYS A 280 29.30 14.50 8.36
C LYS A 280 28.36 15.65 8.05
N PHE A 281 28.20 16.54 9.02
CA PHE A 281 27.36 17.73 8.92
C PHE A 281 27.99 18.88 9.72
N GLU A 282 28.22 20.05 9.11
CA GLU A 282 28.72 21.28 9.76
C GLU A 282 29.93 21.05 10.71
N GLY A 283 30.82 20.15 10.35
CA GLY A 283 32.01 19.82 11.15
C GLY A 283 31.81 18.78 12.23
N HIS A 284 30.60 18.32 12.45
CA HIS A 284 30.27 17.22 13.37
C HIS A 284 30.14 15.90 12.61
N THR A 285 30.24 14.80 13.34
CA THR A 285 30.09 13.46 12.77
C THR A 285 29.16 12.64 13.66
N TRP A 286 28.05 12.20 13.10
CA TRP A 286 27.20 11.20 13.72
C TRP A 286 27.61 9.81 13.26
N GLN A 287 27.73 8.87 14.22
CA GLN A 287 27.98 7.46 13.95
C GLN A 287 26.69 6.69 14.17
N ALA A 288 26.02 6.35 13.06
CA ALA A 288 24.90 5.42 13.12
C ALA A 288 25.41 3.99 13.32
N THR A 289 24.81 3.27 14.25
CA THR A 289 25.15 1.87 14.56
C THR A 289 24.67 0.92 13.46
N ALA A 290 25.18 -0.30 13.44
CA ALA A 290 24.68 -1.34 12.55
C ALA A 290 23.18 -1.61 12.72
N ALA A 291 22.66 -1.49 13.93
CA ALA A 291 21.25 -1.69 14.23
C ALA A 291 20.37 -0.56 13.66
N GLU A 292 20.81 0.70 13.79
CA GLU A 292 20.10 1.85 13.23
C GLU A 292 20.09 1.79 11.70
N VAL A 293 21.26 1.61 11.06
CA VAL A 293 21.34 1.48 9.60
C VAL A 293 20.54 0.26 9.11
N GLY A 294 20.59 -0.85 9.83
CA GLY A 294 19.85 -2.06 9.52
C GLY A 294 18.33 -1.88 9.52
N ALA A 295 17.80 -0.98 10.36
CA ALA A 295 16.37 -0.65 10.38
C ALA A 295 15.89 0.08 9.10
N TRP A 296 16.81 0.61 8.30
CA TRP A 296 16.52 1.31 7.04
C TRP A 296 16.69 0.43 5.80
N VAL A 297 17.18 -0.79 5.98
CA VAL A 297 17.40 -1.71 4.85
C VAL A 297 16.06 -2.30 4.40
N SER A 298 15.81 -2.17 3.13
CA SER A 298 14.76 -2.85 2.38
C SER A 298 15.38 -3.64 1.23
N THR A 299 14.60 -4.53 0.65
CA THR A 299 15.01 -5.35 -0.50
C THR A 299 14.02 -5.21 -1.63
N ALA A 300 14.49 -5.37 -2.86
CA ALA A 300 13.68 -5.39 -4.07
C ALA A 300 14.08 -6.58 -4.94
N VAL A 301 13.08 -7.26 -5.52
CA VAL A 301 13.28 -8.29 -6.53
C VAL A 301 13.38 -7.61 -7.89
N GLU A 302 14.52 -7.72 -8.54
CA GLU A 302 14.82 -7.07 -9.82
C GLU A 302 15.20 -8.12 -10.87
N GLN A 303 14.87 -7.82 -12.14
CA GLN A 303 15.35 -8.63 -13.26
C GLN A 303 16.84 -8.39 -13.50
N ALA A 304 17.61 -9.46 -13.62
CA ALA A 304 19.04 -9.42 -13.87
C ALA A 304 19.40 -10.39 -15.00
N GLY A 305 19.62 -9.87 -16.21
CA GLY A 305 19.78 -10.70 -17.40
C GLY A 305 18.55 -11.55 -17.67
N ASP A 306 18.74 -12.86 -17.78
CA ASP A 306 17.63 -13.83 -17.97
C ASP A 306 17.04 -14.35 -16.64
N GLY A 307 17.53 -13.87 -15.50
CA GLY A 307 17.13 -14.30 -14.15
C GLY A 307 16.62 -13.15 -13.29
N TRP A 308 16.56 -13.42 -12.00
CA TRP A 308 16.12 -12.48 -10.96
C TRP A 308 17.19 -12.37 -9.88
N ARG A 309 17.24 -11.22 -9.20
CA ARG A 309 18.08 -11.01 -8.03
C ARG A 309 17.33 -10.28 -6.93
N LEU A 310 17.73 -10.49 -5.70
CA LEU A 310 17.29 -9.71 -4.53
C LEU A 310 18.32 -8.60 -4.29
N ARG A 311 17.90 -7.34 -4.45
CA ARG A 311 18.78 -6.19 -4.24
C ARG A 311 18.45 -5.49 -2.93
N PRO A 312 19.41 -5.41 -1.98
CA PRO A 312 19.27 -4.60 -0.79
C PRO A 312 19.47 -3.11 -1.12
N TYR A 313 18.75 -2.24 -0.43
CA TYR A 313 18.89 -0.78 -0.50
C TYR A 313 18.50 -0.12 0.81
N ILE A 314 18.93 1.13 1.00
CA ILE A 314 18.46 1.97 2.11
C ILE A 314 17.16 2.65 1.69
N ASP A 315 16.09 2.34 2.40
CA ASP A 315 14.78 2.93 2.14
C ASP A 315 14.76 4.38 2.61
N GLN A 316 14.47 5.29 1.68
CA GLN A 316 14.44 6.72 1.95
C GLN A 316 13.35 7.11 2.95
N GLN A 317 12.19 6.44 2.92
CA GLN A 317 11.10 6.76 3.84
C GLN A 317 11.42 6.31 5.28
N LEU A 318 12.06 5.15 5.41
CA LEU A 318 12.46 4.63 6.73
C LEU A 318 13.65 5.39 7.32
N SER A 319 14.56 5.89 6.48
CA SER A 319 15.85 6.45 6.93
C SER A 319 15.83 7.96 7.14
N LYS A 320 15.05 8.72 6.36
CA LYS A 320 15.11 10.17 6.24
C LYS A 320 15.00 10.89 7.60
N SER A 321 13.92 10.67 8.31
CA SER A 321 13.70 11.30 9.62
C SER A 321 14.73 10.86 10.66
N ALA A 322 15.09 9.55 10.67
CA ALA A 322 16.06 9.02 11.60
C ALA A 322 17.49 9.57 11.34
N MET A 323 17.89 9.69 10.07
CA MET A 323 19.16 10.32 9.70
C MET A 323 19.20 11.78 10.13
N ALA A 324 18.18 12.56 9.80
CA ALA A 324 18.11 13.98 10.16
C ALA A 324 18.16 14.16 11.69
N SER A 325 17.39 13.38 12.45
CA SER A 325 17.37 13.45 13.91
C SER A 325 18.70 13.04 14.53
N GLY A 326 19.32 11.94 14.07
CA GLY A 326 20.61 11.46 14.60
C GLY A 326 21.76 12.43 14.34
N ILE A 327 21.81 13.04 13.15
CA ILE A 327 22.81 14.07 12.80
C ILE A 327 22.67 15.26 13.74
N ARG A 328 21.45 15.74 13.99
CA ARG A 328 21.19 16.87 14.87
C ARG A 328 21.53 16.59 16.34
N GLN A 329 21.18 15.43 16.84
CA GLN A 329 21.54 15.04 18.20
C GLN A 329 23.07 15.03 18.42
N ALA A 330 23.84 14.59 17.41
CA ALA A 330 25.30 14.59 17.46
C ALA A 330 25.90 16.00 17.42
N GLU A 331 25.21 16.97 16.84
CA GLU A 331 25.60 18.39 16.88
C GLU A 331 25.46 18.99 18.29
N GLY A 332 24.66 18.38 19.15
CA GLY A 332 24.40 18.86 20.51
C GLY A 332 23.45 20.06 20.56
N ASP A 333 22.85 20.40 19.45
CA ASP A 333 21.91 21.50 19.35
C ASP A 333 20.49 20.98 19.68
N SER A 334 20.13 21.10 20.96
CA SER A 334 18.75 20.85 21.37
C SER A 334 17.90 22.02 20.91
N LEU A 335 17.09 21.80 19.85
CA LEU A 335 16.10 22.78 19.42
C LEU A 335 15.21 23.19 20.59
N SER A 336 15.29 24.45 20.94
CA SER A 336 14.40 25.06 21.93
C SER A 336 13.35 25.92 21.23
N GLY A 337 12.15 26.00 21.82
CA GLY A 337 11.10 26.87 21.31
C GLY A 337 10.43 26.39 20.03
N VAL A 338 10.56 25.12 19.68
CA VAL A 338 9.75 24.51 18.62
C VAL A 338 8.31 24.42 19.12
N GLY A 339 7.39 24.96 18.36
CA GLY A 339 5.96 24.99 18.66
C GLY A 339 5.12 24.28 17.63
N PHE A 340 3.92 23.90 18.02
CA PHE A 340 2.89 23.37 17.12
C PHE A 340 1.71 24.33 17.04
N GLU A 341 1.24 24.59 15.82
CA GLU A 341 0.02 25.33 15.56
C GLU A 341 -0.96 24.44 14.78
N VAL A 342 -2.18 24.36 15.29
CA VAL A 342 -3.26 23.59 14.68
C VAL A 342 -4.31 24.58 14.19
N ASN A 343 -4.65 24.57 12.90
CA ASN A 343 -5.68 25.43 12.34
C ASN A 343 -7.09 24.84 12.52
N ASP A 344 -8.12 25.61 12.17
CA ASP A 344 -9.53 25.21 12.31
C ASP A 344 -9.90 23.96 11.47
N ALA A 345 -9.11 23.63 10.46
CA ALA A 345 -9.27 22.43 9.65
C ALA A 345 -8.49 21.21 10.21
N GLY A 346 -7.84 21.36 11.37
CA GLY A 346 -7.06 20.30 12.00
C GLY A 346 -5.67 20.10 11.39
N ALA A 347 -5.23 20.94 10.43
CA ALA A 347 -3.89 20.81 9.87
C ALA A 347 -2.85 21.38 10.85
N VAL A 348 -1.79 20.59 11.07
CA VAL A 348 -0.68 20.94 11.98
C VAL A 348 0.45 21.58 11.19
N SER A 349 0.99 22.66 11.71
CA SER A 349 2.28 23.23 11.30
C SER A 349 3.22 23.34 12.49
N VAL A 350 4.52 23.27 12.19
CA VAL A 350 5.59 23.40 13.18
C VAL A 350 6.23 24.77 13.03
N THR A 351 6.43 25.47 14.14
CA THR A 351 7.08 26.78 14.18
C THR A 351 8.42 26.68 14.89
N THR A 352 9.39 27.44 14.41
CA THR A 352 10.74 27.54 14.97
C THR A 352 11.13 29.00 15.10
N ASP A 353 12.24 29.30 15.73
CA ASP A 353 12.82 30.64 15.77
C ASP A 353 13.55 31.05 14.48
N GLY A 354 13.68 30.12 13.51
CA GLY A 354 14.39 30.32 12.25
C GLY A 354 15.90 30.42 12.39
N GLN A 355 16.46 29.99 13.49
CA GLN A 355 17.91 29.99 13.74
C GLN A 355 18.50 28.60 13.54
N GLY A 356 19.77 28.55 13.09
CA GLY A 356 20.50 27.31 12.88
C GLY A 356 20.35 26.73 11.49
N LYS A 357 20.86 25.53 11.31
CA LYS A 357 20.87 24.77 10.06
C LYS A 357 20.16 23.44 10.23
N LEU A 358 19.63 22.94 9.13
CA LEU A 358 19.05 21.59 9.04
C LEU A 358 19.91 20.73 8.11
N PRO A 359 20.07 19.44 8.40
CA PRO A 359 20.70 18.50 7.47
C PRO A 359 19.76 18.23 6.28
N ASP A 360 20.27 18.43 5.06
CA ASP A 360 19.59 17.98 3.84
C ASP A 360 19.96 16.51 3.57
N VAL A 361 19.09 15.61 3.96
CA VAL A 361 19.28 14.16 3.80
C VAL A 361 18.60 13.59 2.55
N SER A 362 18.19 14.44 1.60
CA SER A 362 17.45 14.03 0.40
C SER A 362 18.18 12.94 -0.40
N ASP A 363 19.48 13.06 -0.58
CA ASP A 363 20.31 12.12 -1.34
C ASP A 363 21.09 11.13 -0.45
N ALA A 364 20.99 11.27 0.88
CA ALA A 364 21.80 10.51 1.83
C ALA A 364 21.47 9.00 1.80
N ALA A 365 20.20 8.64 1.62
CA ALA A 365 19.78 7.25 1.53
C ALA A 365 20.36 6.55 0.29
N GLU A 366 20.32 7.22 -0.88
CA GLU A 366 20.92 6.68 -2.11
C GLU A 366 22.44 6.58 -1.99
N ALA A 367 23.09 7.63 -1.51
CA ALA A 367 24.53 7.63 -1.30
C ALA A 367 24.97 6.50 -0.34
N LEU A 368 24.23 6.28 0.73
CA LEU A 368 24.48 5.20 1.67
C LEU A 368 24.22 3.83 1.06
N SER A 369 23.13 3.66 0.29
CA SER A 369 22.83 2.43 -0.47
C SER A 369 24.01 2.04 -1.37
N VAL A 370 24.50 3.00 -2.16
CA VAL A 370 25.62 2.79 -3.06
C VAL A 370 26.90 2.44 -2.29
N ALA A 371 27.16 3.12 -1.18
CA ALA A 371 28.35 2.90 -0.36
C ALA A 371 28.36 1.52 0.35
N LEU A 372 27.18 1.03 0.76
CA LEU A 372 27.03 -0.26 1.45
C LEU A 372 26.91 -1.43 0.48
N PHE A 373 26.11 -1.28 -0.59
CA PHE A 373 25.65 -2.38 -1.42
C PHE A 373 26.12 -2.28 -2.88
N GLY A 374 26.80 -1.18 -3.26
CA GLY A 374 27.29 -0.96 -4.63
C GLY A 374 26.20 -0.49 -5.60
N GLN A 375 26.57 -0.40 -6.88
CA GLN A 375 25.66 -0.05 -7.99
C GLN A 375 25.60 -1.20 -9.01
N GLY A 376 24.44 -1.38 -9.60
CA GLY A 376 24.24 -2.37 -10.65
C GLY A 376 24.38 -3.81 -10.17
N ASP A 377 25.13 -4.63 -10.91
CA ASP A 377 25.24 -6.07 -10.65
C ASP A 377 26.31 -6.44 -9.62
N THR A 378 27.01 -5.45 -9.05
CA THR A 378 28.14 -5.69 -8.16
C THR A 378 27.77 -5.25 -6.75
N VAL A 379 27.64 -6.20 -5.82
CA VAL A 379 27.51 -5.94 -4.39
C VAL A 379 28.91 -6.01 -3.78
N TYR A 380 29.34 -4.91 -3.17
CA TYR A 380 30.61 -4.86 -2.45
C TYR A 380 30.31 -4.60 -0.98
N PRO A 381 30.47 -5.59 -0.10
CA PRO A 381 30.32 -5.35 1.32
C PRO A 381 31.35 -4.33 1.80
N ALA A 382 30.91 -3.33 2.54
CA ALA A 382 31.79 -2.31 3.07
C ALA A 382 32.75 -2.92 4.12
N GLN A 383 34.05 -2.75 3.92
CA GLN A 383 35.05 -3.20 4.89
C GLN A 383 35.19 -2.23 6.07
N GLN A 384 34.71 -1.00 5.93
CA GLN A 384 34.70 0.05 6.95
C GLN A 384 33.38 0.82 6.87
N ALA A 385 32.97 1.45 7.99
CA ALA A 385 31.80 2.31 8.02
C ALA A 385 31.90 3.39 6.92
N PRO A 386 30.97 3.43 5.95
CA PRO A 386 30.96 4.47 4.94
C PRO A 386 30.77 5.84 5.57
N GLU A 387 31.31 6.86 4.91
CA GLU A 387 31.19 8.24 5.35
C GLU A 387 30.39 9.04 4.33
N ILE A 388 29.26 9.56 4.74
CA ILE A 388 28.31 10.34 3.93
C ILE A 388 28.40 11.81 4.36
N SER A 389 28.69 12.70 3.45
CA SER A 389 28.62 14.14 3.67
C SER A 389 27.19 14.62 3.42
N VAL A 390 26.67 15.38 4.38
CA VAL A 390 25.30 15.91 4.34
C VAL A 390 25.36 17.43 4.23
N ASP A 391 24.65 17.98 3.26
CA ASP A 391 24.59 19.43 3.05
C ASP A 391 23.69 20.12 4.09
N ALA A 392 23.90 21.43 4.26
CA ALA A 392 23.18 22.24 5.24
C ALA A 392 22.18 23.19 4.56
N GLU A 393 20.97 23.26 5.07
CA GLU A 393 19.97 24.25 4.69
C GLU A 393 19.59 25.17 5.88
N ASP A 394 19.08 26.37 5.58
CA ASP A 394 18.64 27.28 6.64
C ASP A 394 17.37 26.75 7.33
N MET A 395 17.28 26.92 8.66
CA MET A 395 16.09 26.58 9.43
C MET A 395 14.91 27.47 9.03
N PRO A 396 13.81 26.93 8.49
CA PRO A 396 12.63 27.70 8.21
C PRO A 396 11.88 28.09 9.51
N GLN A 397 11.26 29.27 9.57
CA GLN A 397 10.42 29.65 10.71
C GLN A 397 9.11 28.87 10.80
N ARG A 398 8.66 28.25 9.71
CA ARG A 398 7.44 27.42 9.64
C ARG A 398 7.62 26.30 8.64
N LEU A 399 7.18 25.12 9.04
CA LEU A 399 7.13 23.91 8.23
C LEU A 399 5.74 23.29 8.33
N SER A 400 5.33 22.52 7.33
CA SER A 400 4.27 21.54 7.53
C SER A 400 4.73 20.47 8.54
N PHE A 401 3.78 19.75 9.15
CA PHE A 401 4.11 18.69 10.10
C PHE A 401 5.02 17.63 9.45
N GLN A 402 4.68 17.19 8.23
CA GLN A 402 5.45 16.17 7.53
C GLN A 402 6.88 16.65 7.21
N GLU A 403 7.04 17.88 6.72
CA GLU A 403 8.38 18.43 6.46
C GLU A 403 9.21 18.53 7.73
N ALA A 404 8.60 18.90 8.86
CA ALA A 404 9.30 18.98 10.13
C ALA A 404 9.75 17.59 10.63
N VAL A 405 8.93 16.56 10.42
CA VAL A 405 9.30 15.16 10.70
C VAL A 405 10.42 14.70 9.76
N ASP A 406 10.26 14.91 8.48
CA ASP A 406 11.23 14.53 7.44
C ASP A 406 12.62 15.15 7.67
N LYS A 407 12.64 16.40 8.14
CA LYS A 407 13.87 17.16 8.42
C LYS A 407 14.39 16.97 9.84
N GLY A 408 13.80 16.08 10.63
CA GLY A 408 14.20 15.80 12.01
C GLY A 408 14.02 16.96 12.97
N VAL A 409 13.23 17.99 12.64
CA VAL A 409 12.90 19.10 13.56
C VAL A 409 12.06 18.59 14.71
N VAL A 410 11.11 17.72 14.43
CA VAL A 410 10.32 16.96 15.40
C VAL A 410 10.29 15.50 15.00
N GLY A 411 10.10 14.62 15.97
CA GLY A 411 9.96 13.18 15.76
C GLY A 411 9.08 12.56 16.84
N PRO A 412 8.77 11.25 16.71
CA PRO A 412 8.08 10.52 17.75
C PRO A 412 8.98 10.37 18.97
N ILE A 413 8.56 10.91 20.12
CA ILE A 413 9.27 10.82 21.39
C ILE A 413 8.71 9.73 22.31
N GLY A 414 7.54 9.18 21.98
CA GLY A 414 6.91 8.05 22.66
C GLY A 414 5.69 7.61 21.88
N SER A 415 5.48 6.31 21.78
CA SER A 415 4.33 5.73 21.04
C SER A 415 3.87 4.43 21.67
N PHE A 416 2.57 4.20 21.66
CA PHE A 416 1.98 2.95 22.12
C PHE A 416 0.71 2.61 21.34
N THR A 417 0.44 1.30 21.21
CA THR A 417 -0.74 0.79 20.52
C THR A 417 -1.47 -0.21 21.41
N THR A 418 -2.78 -0.09 21.52
CA THR A 418 -3.63 -1.12 22.11
C THR A 418 -4.63 -1.65 21.10
N THR A 419 -5.00 -2.93 21.25
CA THR A 419 -5.95 -3.60 20.36
C THR A 419 -7.33 -3.76 21.02
N TYR A 420 -8.38 -3.80 20.18
CA TYR A 420 -9.75 -4.03 20.64
C TYR A 420 -10.51 -4.93 19.65
N THR A 421 -11.55 -5.59 20.18
CA THR A 421 -12.38 -6.49 19.38
C THR A 421 -13.30 -5.69 18.47
N THR A 422 -13.43 -6.15 17.23
CA THR A 422 -14.39 -5.64 16.25
C THR A 422 -15.41 -6.71 15.88
N GLY A 423 -16.58 -6.28 15.40
CA GLY A 423 -17.66 -7.17 14.97
C GLY A 423 -18.96 -6.93 15.71
N GLN A 424 -19.89 -7.87 15.56
CA GLN A 424 -21.25 -7.72 16.08
C GLN A 424 -21.27 -7.53 17.62
N GLY A 425 -21.93 -6.46 18.07
CA GLY A 425 -22.09 -6.11 19.49
C GLY A 425 -20.95 -5.26 20.07
N THR A 426 -19.97 -4.83 19.24
CA THR A 426 -18.89 -3.93 19.68
C THR A 426 -18.95 -2.54 19.03
N GLU A 427 -19.95 -2.29 18.20
CA GLU A 427 -20.06 -1.10 17.36
C GLU A 427 -20.05 0.20 18.17
N ASN A 428 -20.87 0.26 19.23
CA ASN A 428 -20.94 1.45 20.09
C ASN A 428 -19.61 1.74 20.80
N ARG A 429 -18.95 0.68 21.28
CA ARG A 429 -17.64 0.81 21.92
C ARG A 429 -16.57 1.30 20.95
N ASN A 430 -16.56 0.75 19.76
CA ASN A 430 -15.61 1.13 18.73
C ASN A 430 -15.83 2.57 18.26
N HIS A 431 -17.10 2.96 18.07
CA HIS A 431 -17.48 4.35 17.82
C HIS A 431 -16.97 5.31 18.91
N ASN A 432 -17.12 4.97 20.20
CA ASN A 432 -16.64 5.80 21.29
C ASN A 432 -15.12 5.92 21.29
N ILE A 433 -14.38 4.84 20.98
CA ILE A 433 -12.92 4.85 20.85
C ILE A 433 -12.50 5.77 19.71
N GLU A 434 -13.14 5.67 18.56
CA GLU A 434 -12.85 6.53 17.40
C GLU A 434 -13.16 8.00 17.70
N LEU A 435 -14.32 8.28 18.29
CA LEU A 435 -14.74 9.64 18.60
C LEU A 435 -13.79 10.33 19.59
N VAL A 436 -13.45 9.67 20.70
CA VAL A 436 -12.54 10.27 21.68
C VAL A 436 -11.12 10.40 21.11
N SER A 437 -10.70 9.48 20.26
CA SER A 437 -9.40 9.58 19.56
C SER A 437 -9.35 10.81 18.66
N GLN A 438 -10.41 11.11 17.93
CA GLN A 438 -10.51 12.33 17.11
C GLN A 438 -10.47 13.61 17.94
N ILE A 439 -11.09 13.62 19.15
CA ILE A 439 -11.07 14.77 20.06
C ILE A 439 -9.65 15.01 20.60
N LEU A 440 -8.91 13.95 20.88
CA LEU A 440 -7.56 14.03 21.44
C LEU A 440 -6.49 14.31 20.37
N ASP A 441 -6.74 13.90 19.12
CA ASP A 441 -5.78 14.07 18.02
C ASP A 441 -5.47 15.54 17.78
N ASN A 442 -4.19 15.83 17.56
CA ASN A 442 -3.65 17.16 17.38
C ASN A 442 -3.72 18.07 18.63
N SER A 443 -3.99 17.53 19.83
CA SER A 443 -3.85 18.35 21.05
C SER A 443 -2.39 18.63 21.34
N VAL A 444 -2.10 19.86 21.83
CA VAL A 444 -0.74 20.35 22.08
C VAL A 444 -0.55 20.61 23.57
N CYS A 445 0.54 20.08 24.12
CA CYS A 445 1.04 20.42 25.44
C CYS A 445 2.25 21.35 25.31
N LYS A 446 2.11 22.61 25.69
CA LYS A 446 3.20 23.58 25.58
C LYS A 446 4.33 23.28 26.55
N SER A 447 5.54 23.73 26.20
CA SER A 447 6.71 23.60 27.07
C SER A 447 6.43 24.14 28.49
N GLY A 448 6.73 23.34 29.50
CA GLY A 448 6.50 23.63 30.89
C GLY A 448 5.07 23.44 31.41
N GLU A 449 4.09 23.23 30.53
CA GLU A 449 2.67 23.06 30.89
C GLU A 449 2.30 21.59 31.18
N THR A 450 1.09 21.42 31.71
CA THR A 450 0.46 20.09 31.90
C THR A 450 -0.64 19.86 30.88
N TRP A 451 -0.74 18.65 30.38
CA TRP A 451 -1.83 18.16 29.56
C TRP A 451 -2.76 17.28 30.41
N SER A 452 -4.05 17.47 30.28
CA SER A 452 -5.08 16.73 30.98
C SER A 452 -6.04 16.09 30.00
N TYR A 453 -6.33 14.82 30.17
CA TYR A 453 -7.30 14.10 29.35
C TYR A 453 -8.68 14.73 29.49
N ASN A 454 -9.16 14.93 30.74
CA ASN A 454 -10.48 15.48 31.02
C ASN A 454 -10.65 16.93 30.54
N ASN A 455 -9.58 17.75 30.61
CA ASN A 455 -9.64 19.10 30.06
C ASN A 455 -9.71 19.11 28.54
N THR A 456 -9.09 18.15 27.88
CA THR A 456 -9.08 18.04 26.41
C THR A 456 -10.39 17.46 25.90
N THR A 457 -10.93 16.40 26.53
CA THR A 457 -12.16 15.74 26.07
C THR A 457 -13.42 16.39 26.64
N GLY A 458 -13.36 16.95 27.87
CA GLY A 458 -14.53 17.28 28.68
C GLY A 458 -15.33 16.03 29.03
N ASP A 459 -16.59 16.23 29.44
CA ASP A 459 -17.53 15.15 29.68
C ASP A 459 -17.87 14.39 28.39
N CYS A 460 -17.61 13.08 28.36
CA CYS A 460 -17.88 12.18 27.24
C CYS A 460 -19.31 11.65 27.30
N ASN A 461 -20.27 12.50 27.02
CA ASN A 461 -21.71 12.26 27.16
C ASN A 461 -22.44 12.11 25.79
N GLU A 462 -23.74 11.81 25.85
CA GLU A 462 -24.59 11.63 24.67
C GLU A 462 -24.69 12.89 23.80
N GLU A 463 -24.60 14.09 24.38
CA GLU A 463 -24.67 15.37 23.63
C GLU A 463 -23.46 15.53 22.69
N LYS A 464 -22.32 14.94 23.04
CA LYS A 464 -21.11 14.86 22.19
C LYS A 464 -21.09 13.66 21.26
N GLY A 465 -22.12 12.82 21.26
CA GLY A 465 -22.25 11.66 20.39
C GLY A 465 -21.72 10.36 20.97
N PHE A 466 -21.35 10.30 22.26
CA PHE A 466 -20.95 9.04 22.89
C PHE A 466 -22.16 8.13 23.15
N LEU A 467 -21.95 6.84 22.96
CA LEU A 467 -22.98 5.82 23.03
C LEU A 467 -22.80 4.93 24.27
N GLY A 468 -23.89 4.30 24.70
CA GLY A 468 -23.86 3.26 25.74
C GLY A 468 -23.11 2.03 25.27
N ALA A 469 -22.08 1.62 26.03
CA ALA A 469 -21.25 0.46 25.75
C ALA A 469 -20.65 -0.10 27.05
N GLY A 470 -20.09 -1.31 27.00
CA GLY A 470 -19.50 -1.97 28.15
C GLY A 470 -18.41 -1.16 28.84
N ALA A 471 -18.56 -0.91 30.11
CA ALA A 471 -17.63 -0.22 30.99
C ALA A 471 -17.47 -0.98 32.33
N ILE A 472 -16.44 -0.63 33.09
CA ILE A 472 -16.23 -1.12 34.46
C ILE A 472 -16.62 0.01 35.41
N ILE A 473 -17.72 -0.17 36.14
CA ILE A 473 -18.22 0.80 37.13
C ILE A 473 -18.33 0.12 38.49
N ASN A 474 -17.68 0.66 39.51
CA ASN A 474 -17.68 0.12 40.89
C ASN A 474 -17.32 -1.38 40.95
N GLY A 475 -16.41 -1.85 40.11
CA GLY A 475 -15.96 -3.25 40.07
C GLY A 475 -16.92 -4.21 39.38
N GLU A 476 -17.93 -3.73 38.65
CA GLU A 476 -18.82 -4.55 37.83
C GLU A 476 -18.77 -4.12 36.36
N TYR A 477 -18.92 -5.10 35.46
CA TYR A 477 -19.10 -4.83 34.02
C TYR A 477 -20.55 -4.41 33.79
N THR A 478 -20.77 -3.21 33.28
CA THR A 478 -22.06 -2.64 32.99
C THR A 478 -22.02 -1.76 31.75
N ASP A 479 -23.16 -1.55 31.12
CA ASP A 479 -23.25 -0.59 30.02
C ASP A 479 -23.30 0.84 30.59
N SER A 480 -22.44 1.70 30.03
CA SER A 480 -22.38 3.12 30.34
C SER A 480 -22.09 3.94 29.11
N VAL A 481 -22.59 5.18 29.05
CA VAL A 481 -22.21 6.14 28.01
C VAL A 481 -20.71 6.38 28.09
N GLY A 482 -20.04 6.37 26.92
CA GLY A 482 -18.58 6.53 26.84
C GLY A 482 -17.78 5.25 27.11
N GLY A 483 -18.42 4.06 27.21
CA GLY A 483 -17.67 2.80 27.32
C GLY A 483 -16.63 2.66 26.19
N GLY A 484 -15.35 2.46 26.56
CA GLY A 484 -14.21 2.39 25.64
C GLY A 484 -13.20 3.52 25.77
N ILE A 485 -13.55 4.70 26.32
CA ILE A 485 -12.67 5.87 26.43
C ILE A 485 -11.40 5.60 27.27
N CYS A 486 -11.49 4.78 28.32
CA CYS A 486 -10.33 4.40 29.14
C CYS A 486 -9.28 3.62 28.36
N GLN A 487 -9.65 2.93 27.27
CA GLN A 487 -8.67 2.30 26.40
C GLN A 487 -7.78 3.34 25.71
N VAL A 488 -8.37 4.42 25.21
CA VAL A 488 -7.60 5.51 24.59
C VAL A 488 -6.76 6.24 25.66
N ALA A 489 -7.30 6.45 26.86
CA ALA A 489 -6.54 7.00 27.98
C ALA A 489 -5.32 6.12 28.34
N THR A 490 -5.50 4.80 28.41
CA THR A 490 -4.40 3.84 28.63
C THR A 490 -3.35 3.93 27.52
N THR A 491 -3.80 4.03 26.26
CA THR A 491 -2.88 4.13 25.10
C THR A 491 -2.05 5.42 25.16
N VAL A 492 -2.70 6.56 25.49
CA VAL A 492 -2.00 7.84 25.67
C VAL A 492 -1.05 7.78 26.89
N PHE A 493 -1.50 7.19 28.01
CA PHE A 493 -0.64 7.00 29.19
C PHE A 493 0.64 6.22 28.84
N ASP A 494 0.49 5.12 28.11
CA ASP A 494 1.63 4.31 27.73
C ASP A 494 2.57 5.03 26.73
N ALA A 495 2.04 5.85 25.84
CA ALA A 495 2.88 6.72 25.00
C ALA A 495 3.66 7.75 25.82
N VAL A 496 3.03 8.36 26.83
CA VAL A 496 3.70 9.25 27.82
C VAL A 496 4.71 8.48 28.67
N TYR A 497 4.39 7.26 29.05
CA TYR A 497 5.28 6.38 29.79
C TYR A 497 6.57 6.10 29.00
N GLU A 498 6.44 5.71 27.75
CA GLU A 498 7.58 5.41 26.85
C GLU A 498 8.39 6.66 26.48
N SER A 499 7.77 7.85 26.46
CA SER A 499 8.49 9.11 26.21
C SER A 499 9.38 9.56 27.39
N GLY A 500 9.21 8.98 28.56
CA GLY A 500 9.88 9.39 29.76
C GLY A 500 9.37 10.70 30.39
N LEU A 501 8.33 11.34 29.85
CA LEU A 501 7.75 12.57 30.42
C LEU A 501 7.11 12.33 31.79
N PRO A 502 7.05 13.35 32.69
CA PRO A 502 6.45 13.23 34.00
C PRO A 502 4.96 12.93 33.96
N VAL A 503 4.52 11.86 34.59
CA VAL A 503 3.12 11.57 34.86
C VAL A 503 2.74 12.24 36.19
N VAL A 504 1.73 13.13 36.15
CA VAL A 504 1.29 13.93 37.30
C VAL A 504 0.13 13.24 38.03
N GLU A 505 -0.82 12.69 37.25
CA GLU A 505 -1.99 11.98 37.74
C GLU A 505 -2.30 10.78 36.85
N ARG A 506 -2.51 9.65 37.48
CA ARG A 506 -2.93 8.40 36.82
C ARG A 506 -3.66 7.52 37.81
N HIS A 507 -4.78 6.95 37.39
CA HIS A 507 -5.56 5.97 38.15
C HIS A 507 -5.58 4.64 37.42
N ASN A 508 -5.40 3.52 38.13
CA ASN A 508 -5.65 2.20 37.54
C ASN A 508 -7.15 1.88 37.57
N HIS A 509 -7.60 0.97 36.70
CA HIS A 509 -8.96 0.45 36.77
C HIS A 509 -9.22 -0.28 38.09
N SER A 510 -10.47 -0.32 38.53
CA SER A 510 -10.85 -1.11 39.69
C SER A 510 -10.68 -2.61 39.50
N LEU A 511 -10.78 -3.12 38.26
CA LEU A 511 -10.55 -4.52 37.89
C LEU A 511 -9.32 -4.63 36.98
N TYR A 512 -8.57 -5.73 37.12
CA TYR A 512 -7.46 -6.02 36.22
C TYR A 512 -7.96 -6.34 34.80
N ILE A 513 -7.35 -5.70 33.82
CA ILE A 513 -7.64 -5.88 32.41
C ILE A 513 -6.39 -6.48 31.73
N ALA A 514 -6.47 -7.75 31.38
CA ALA A 514 -5.31 -8.52 30.87
C ALA A 514 -4.80 -8.09 29.48
N SER A 515 -5.57 -7.28 28.74
CA SER A 515 -5.16 -6.76 27.42
C SER A 515 -4.16 -5.60 27.51
N TYR A 516 -3.95 -5.04 28.69
CA TYR A 516 -2.96 -4.00 28.94
C TYR A 516 -1.70 -4.57 29.60
N PRO A 517 -0.54 -3.91 29.47
CA PRO A 517 0.64 -4.29 30.23
C PRO A 517 0.34 -4.24 31.73
N ALA A 518 0.85 -5.21 32.49
CA ALA A 518 0.58 -5.34 33.92
C ALA A 518 0.95 -4.07 34.69
N GLY A 519 -0.01 -3.48 35.40
CA GLY A 519 0.18 -2.25 36.16
C GLY A 519 0.33 -0.96 35.34
N ARG A 520 0.08 -1.01 34.02
CA ARG A 520 0.23 0.12 33.11
C ARG A 520 -1.09 0.48 32.40
N ASP A 521 -2.19 0.42 33.11
CA ASP A 521 -3.50 0.87 32.65
C ASP A 521 -3.83 2.26 33.20
N ALA A 522 -4.67 3.02 32.51
CA ALA A 522 -5.18 4.32 32.96
C ALA A 522 -6.70 4.40 32.82
N ALA A 523 -7.37 4.59 33.94
CA ALA A 523 -8.82 4.82 34.01
C ALA A 523 -9.10 6.32 34.11
N VAL A 524 -10.07 6.79 33.34
CA VAL A 524 -10.56 8.17 33.36
C VAL A 524 -12.08 8.21 33.56
N SER A 525 -12.55 9.22 34.29
CA SER A 525 -13.97 9.51 34.52
C SER A 525 -14.14 10.98 34.86
N TYR A 526 -14.78 11.71 33.98
CA TYR A 526 -15.01 13.15 34.19
C TYR A 526 -16.02 13.40 35.32
N PRO A 527 -15.78 14.35 36.25
CA PRO A 527 -14.54 15.12 36.39
C PRO A 527 -13.51 14.50 37.37
N ASP A 528 -13.76 13.33 37.95
CA ASP A 528 -13.16 12.84 39.19
C ASP A 528 -11.84 12.07 38.98
N LEU A 529 -11.69 11.34 37.87
CA LEU A 529 -10.49 10.59 37.55
C LEU A 529 -9.87 11.11 36.25
N ASP A 530 -8.64 11.58 36.30
CA ASP A 530 -7.96 12.15 35.15
C ASP A 530 -6.64 11.41 34.83
N LEU A 531 -6.16 11.62 33.62
CA LEU A 531 -4.79 11.35 33.21
C LEU A 531 -4.13 12.69 32.94
N VAL A 532 -3.12 13.04 33.78
CA VAL A 532 -2.40 14.30 33.67
C VAL A 532 -0.90 14.03 33.56
N TRP A 533 -0.25 14.64 32.61
CA TRP A 533 1.21 14.60 32.46
C TRP A 533 1.74 16.00 32.17
N ARG A 534 3.04 16.19 32.36
CA ARG A 534 3.70 17.48 32.16
C ARG A 534 4.74 17.38 31.06
N ASN A 535 4.74 18.38 30.19
CA ASN A 535 5.82 18.58 29.25
C ASN A 535 6.96 19.36 29.95
N ASP A 536 8.02 18.67 30.32
CA ASP A 536 9.23 19.27 30.95
C ASP A 536 10.36 19.49 29.93
N THR A 537 10.07 19.34 28.63
CA THR A 537 11.03 19.63 27.55
C THR A 537 11.06 21.13 27.20
N ALA A 538 12.08 21.54 26.45
CA ALA A 538 12.24 22.93 26.02
C ALA A 538 11.34 23.34 24.82
N SER A 539 10.54 22.43 24.28
CA SER A 539 9.69 22.59 23.09
C SER A 539 8.29 22.03 23.34
N ASP A 540 7.32 22.41 22.54
CA ASP A 540 5.97 21.88 22.63
C ASP A 540 5.94 20.38 22.28
N VAL A 541 4.92 19.67 22.79
CA VAL A 541 4.62 18.27 22.46
C VAL A 541 3.23 18.17 21.86
N LEU A 542 3.15 17.56 20.68
CA LEU A 542 1.90 17.27 19.96
C LEU A 542 1.48 15.83 20.28
N VAL A 543 0.22 15.66 20.65
CA VAL A 543 -0.41 14.33 20.83
C VAL A 543 -1.11 13.95 19.55
N LYS A 544 -0.70 12.86 18.93
CA LYS A 544 -1.37 12.26 17.77
C LYS A 544 -2.07 10.98 18.22
N VAL A 545 -3.36 10.86 17.90
CA VAL A 545 -4.12 9.64 18.18
C VAL A 545 -4.80 9.17 16.90
N SER A 546 -4.53 7.95 16.49
CA SER A 546 -5.10 7.36 15.28
C SER A 546 -5.72 5.99 15.57
N THR A 547 -6.79 5.68 14.86
CA THR A 547 -7.47 4.39 14.92
C THR A 547 -7.34 3.64 13.60
N GLN A 548 -7.16 2.33 13.69
CA GLN A 548 -7.33 1.38 12.61
C GLN A 548 -8.34 0.32 13.04
N VAL A 549 -8.80 -0.52 12.11
CA VAL A 549 -9.71 -1.60 12.46
C VAL A 549 -9.11 -2.47 13.57
N GLY A 550 -9.70 -2.39 14.76
CA GLY A 550 -9.28 -3.18 15.93
C GLY A 550 -8.05 -2.67 16.69
N SER A 551 -7.56 -1.47 16.42
CA SER A 551 -6.46 -0.89 17.18
C SER A 551 -6.54 0.63 17.30
N VAL A 552 -5.95 1.17 18.37
CA VAL A 552 -5.73 2.60 18.58
C VAL A 552 -4.26 2.82 18.94
N THR A 553 -3.66 3.81 18.30
CA THR A 553 -2.26 4.21 18.53
C THR A 553 -2.20 5.66 18.97
N ALA A 554 -1.48 5.92 20.06
CA ALA A 554 -1.11 7.27 20.49
C ALA A 554 0.40 7.47 20.27
N THR A 555 0.77 8.60 19.70
CA THR A 555 2.17 8.98 19.48
C THR A 555 2.37 10.44 19.92
N LEU A 556 3.34 10.67 20.76
CA LEU A 556 3.77 12.01 21.13
C LEU A 556 4.87 12.45 20.17
N TYR A 557 4.70 13.60 19.55
CA TYR A 557 5.69 14.22 18.67
C TYR A 557 6.28 15.48 19.33
N GLY A 558 7.57 15.60 19.26
CA GLY A 558 8.31 16.75 19.80
C GLY A 558 9.76 16.74 19.38
N VAL A 559 10.55 17.63 19.94
CA VAL A 559 12.02 17.54 19.89
C VAL A 559 12.43 16.43 20.83
N ASP A 560 13.16 15.43 20.34
CA ASP A 560 13.60 14.30 21.15
C ASP A 560 14.51 14.77 22.31
N PRO A 561 14.09 14.58 23.57
CA PRO A 561 14.91 14.93 24.73
C PRO A 561 16.06 13.93 24.97
N GLY A 562 16.17 12.87 24.17
CA GLY A 562 17.16 11.81 24.32
C GLY A 562 16.92 10.92 25.56
N TYR A 563 15.69 10.82 26.03
CA TYR A 563 15.37 10.00 27.19
C TYR A 563 15.40 8.51 26.85
N GLN A 564 15.99 7.72 27.72
CA GLN A 564 15.99 6.25 27.68
C GLN A 564 15.15 5.73 28.83
N VAL A 565 14.08 5.02 28.50
CA VAL A 565 13.15 4.46 29.49
C VAL A 565 13.42 2.98 29.69
N THR A 566 13.53 2.57 30.97
CA THR A 566 13.59 1.16 31.36
C THR A 566 12.51 0.85 32.38
N THR A 567 11.90 -0.34 32.25
CA THR A 567 10.79 -0.79 33.09
C THR A 567 11.20 -2.01 33.91
N GLU A 568 10.89 -2.00 35.19
CA GLU A 568 10.95 -3.16 36.07
C GLU A 568 9.54 -3.44 36.60
N THR A 569 8.96 -4.57 36.18
CA THR A 569 7.65 -5.02 36.66
C THR A 569 7.83 -5.92 37.86
N GLY A 570 7.23 -5.54 38.97
CA GLY A 570 7.27 -6.31 40.22
C GLY A 570 6.45 -7.60 40.13
N GLN A 571 6.48 -8.35 41.23
CA GLN A 571 5.67 -9.57 41.35
C GLN A 571 4.23 -9.23 41.74
N TRP A 572 3.30 -10.04 41.26
CA TRP A 572 1.90 -9.94 41.72
C TRP A 572 1.76 -10.32 43.18
N GLU A 573 1.11 -9.48 43.93
CA GLU A 573 0.77 -9.73 45.32
C GLU A 573 -0.72 -9.97 45.49
N ALA A 574 -1.11 -10.81 46.47
CA ALA A 574 -2.51 -11.11 46.73
C ALA A 574 -3.20 -9.89 47.35
N GLY A 575 -4.31 -9.47 46.73
CA GLY A 575 -5.17 -8.40 47.23
C GLY A 575 -6.29 -8.92 48.12
N LYS A 576 -7.41 -8.18 48.11
CA LYS A 576 -8.62 -8.55 48.85
C LYS A 576 -9.22 -9.85 48.28
N LYS A 577 -9.75 -10.70 49.20
CA LYS A 577 -10.51 -11.88 48.79
C LYS A 577 -11.87 -11.51 48.25
N TYR A 578 -12.36 -12.26 47.26
CA TYR A 578 -13.71 -12.09 46.76
C TYR A 578 -14.74 -12.59 47.77
N SER A 579 -15.94 -12.03 47.71
CA SER A 579 -17.12 -12.49 48.48
C SER A 579 -18.08 -13.21 47.54
N THR A 580 -18.91 -14.12 48.11
CA THR A 580 -19.94 -14.82 47.35
C THR A 580 -21.32 -14.26 47.72
N THR A 581 -22.11 -13.89 46.73
CA THR A 581 -23.48 -13.44 46.88
C THR A 581 -24.43 -14.37 46.13
N THR A 582 -25.49 -14.84 46.80
CA THR A 582 -26.53 -15.61 46.15
C THR A 582 -27.76 -14.73 45.90
N LYS A 583 -28.21 -14.65 44.65
CA LYS A 583 -29.43 -13.92 44.24
C LYS A 583 -30.47 -14.93 43.77
N VAL A 584 -31.76 -14.71 44.16
CA VAL A 584 -32.87 -15.52 43.65
C VAL A 584 -33.23 -15.08 42.25
N ASP A 585 -33.38 -16.04 41.36
CA ASP A 585 -33.84 -15.85 39.98
C ASP A 585 -35.07 -16.71 39.74
N ASP A 586 -36.24 -16.07 39.66
CA ASP A 586 -37.53 -16.73 39.51
C ASP A 586 -37.72 -17.44 38.16
N THR A 587 -36.82 -17.22 37.22
CA THR A 587 -36.83 -17.91 35.92
C THR A 587 -36.18 -19.30 35.99
N LEU A 588 -35.44 -19.58 37.06
CA LEU A 588 -34.81 -20.89 37.28
C LEU A 588 -35.78 -21.89 37.94
N ALA A 589 -35.57 -23.15 37.61
CA ALA A 589 -36.33 -24.22 38.25
C ALA A 589 -36.08 -24.29 39.78
N PRO A 590 -37.11 -24.53 40.63
CA PRO A 590 -36.95 -24.58 42.06
C PRO A 590 -35.86 -25.56 42.51
N GLY A 591 -34.95 -25.08 43.37
CA GLY A 591 -33.83 -25.86 43.92
C GLY A 591 -32.64 -26.05 42.99
N THR A 592 -32.58 -25.37 41.83
CA THR A 592 -31.43 -25.30 40.98
C THR A 592 -30.55 -24.08 41.27
N SER A 593 -29.27 -24.13 40.98
CA SER A 593 -28.39 -22.96 41.05
C SER A 593 -27.24 -23.09 40.04
N TYR A 594 -26.73 -21.96 39.61
CA TYR A 594 -25.48 -21.91 38.83
C TYR A 594 -24.68 -20.63 39.15
N VAL A 595 -23.36 -20.68 38.92
CA VAL A 595 -22.48 -19.54 39.10
C VAL A 595 -22.61 -18.62 37.89
N LYS A 596 -23.23 -17.44 38.06
CA LYS A 596 -23.36 -16.40 37.03
C LYS A 596 -22.03 -15.70 36.81
N THR A 597 -21.35 -15.30 37.89
CA THR A 597 -20.06 -14.64 37.86
C THR A 597 -19.11 -15.43 38.75
N ARG A 598 -17.98 -15.87 38.21
CA ARG A 598 -16.95 -16.58 38.98
C ARG A 598 -16.15 -15.60 39.83
N GLY A 599 -15.94 -15.88 41.11
CA GLY A 599 -15.13 -15.08 41.99
C GLY A 599 -13.65 -15.13 41.61
N THR A 600 -13.00 -13.99 41.64
CA THR A 600 -11.53 -13.85 41.48
C THR A 600 -11.02 -12.90 42.55
N ASP A 601 -9.96 -13.29 43.25
CA ASP A 601 -9.35 -12.43 44.25
C ASP A 601 -8.77 -11.18 43.59
N GLY A 602 -8.75 -10.08 44.34
CA GLY A 602 -8.03 -8.88 43.98
C GLY A 602 -6.51 -9.11 44.01
N SER A 603 -5.81 -8.22 43.38
CA SER A 603 -4.34 -8.29 43.28
C SER A 603 -3.71 -6.90 43.29
N THR A 604 -2.43 -6.84 43.65
CA THR A 604 -1.65 -5.60 43.54
C THR A 604 -0.38 -5.86 42.74
N ILE A 605 0.12 -4.82 42.08
CA ILE A 605 1.39 -4.86 41.36
C ILE A 605 2.03 -3.47 41.36
N GLU A 606 3.35 -3.45 41.42
CA GLU A 606 4.14 -2.23 41.29
C GLU A 606 5.01 -2.29 40.05
N VAL A 607 5.08 -1.18 39.31
CA VAL A 607 5.95 -1.03 38.14
C VAL A 607 6.85 0.17 38.36
N THR A 608 8.17 -0.07 38.33
CA THR A 608 9.17 0.99 38.41
C THR A 608 9.60 1.39 37.00
N ARG A 609 9.47 2.67 36.70
CA ARG A 609 10.00 3.29 35.46
C ARG A 609 11.27 4.08 35.83
N THR A 610 12.38 3.79 35.15
CA THR A 610 13.61 4.59 35.27
C THR A 610 13.88 5.29 33.94
N VAL A 611 14.02 6.62 33.98
CA VAL A 611 14.31 7.47 32.84
C VAL A 611 15.74 8.00 32.97
N LYS A 612 16.54 7.81 31.93
CA LYS A 612 17.92 8.28 31.85
C LYS A 612 18.08 9.30 30.74
N ASP A 613 19.02 10.23 30.92
CA ASP A 613 19.45 11.13 29.83
C ASP A 613 20.41 10.44 28.84
N VAL A 614 20.83 11.14 27.82
CA VAL A 614 21.81 10.68 26.80
C VAL A 614 23.17 10.27 27.40
N ASN A 615 23.51 10.77 28.59
CA ASN A 615 24.76 10.44 29.29
C ASN A 615 24.60 9.24 30.23
N GLY A 616 23.41 8.66 30.33
CA GLY A 616 23.08 7.54 31.19
C GLY A 616 22.77 7.93 32.65
N ASN A 617 22.65 9.24 32.95
CA ASN A 617 22.26 9.69 34.28
C ASN A 617 20.76 9.50 34.48
N ILE A 618 20.36 9.06 35.66
CA ILE A 618 18.95 8.95 36.03
C ILE A 618 18.39 10.36 36.26
N VAL A 619 17.46 10.78 35.39
CA VAL A 619 16.74 12.05 35.51
C VAL A 619 15.43 11.87 36.26
N ARG A 620 14.87 10.66 36.28
CA ARG A 620 13.59 10.34 36.94
C ARG A 620 13.48 8.86 37.27
N GLN A 621 12.84 8.58 38.39
CA GLN A 621 12.39 7.23 38.72
C GLN A 621 10.97 7.33 39.29
N ASP A 622 10.03 6.67 38.66
CA ASP A 622 8.63 6.68 39.06
C ASP A 622 8.19 5.28 39.48
N LEU A 623 7.36 5.23 40.53
CA LEU A 623 6.71 4.00 40.97
C LEU A 623 5.20 4.08 40.68
N PHE A 624 4.71 3.19 39.83
CA PHE A 624 3.27 3.03 39.53
C PHE A 624 2.73 1.84 40.31
N ALA A 625 2.04 2.12 41.41
CA ALA A 625 1.35 1.10 42.19
C ALA A 625 -0.11 0.95 41.64
N SER A 626 -0.53 -0.27 41.39
CA SER A 626 -1.88 -0.60 40.95
C SER A 626 -2.52 -1.60 41.91
N VAL A 627 -3.74 -1.29 42.31
CA VAL A 627 -4.56 -2.11 43.22
C VAL A 627 -5.84 -2.46 42.51
N TYR A 628 -6.06 -3.76 42.26
CA TYR A 628 -7.26 -4.27 41.59
C TYR A 628 -8.16 -4.95 42.61
N ASP A 629 -9.44 -4.54 42.60
CA ASP A 629 -10.46 -5.10 43.46
C ASP A 629 -10.83 -6.53 43.03
N PRO A 630 -11.36 -7.35 43.94
CA PRO A 630 -11.84 -8.69 43.61
C PRO A 630 -13.11 -8.63 42.76
N ILE A 631 -13.25 -9.58 41.85
CA ILE A 631 -14.51 -9.88 41.19
C ILE A 631 -15.30 -10.78 42.14
N ASN A 632 -16.42 -10.27 42.69
CA ASN A 632 -17.23 -11.07 43.59
C ASN A 632 -18.01 -12.17 42.85
N GLU A 633 -18.10 -13.34 43.50
CA GLU A 633 -18.87 -14.44 42.96
C GLU A 633 -20.38 -14.19 43.09
N VAL A 634 -21.09 -14.41 42.00
CA VAL A 634 -22.55 -14.32 41.99
C VAL A 634 -23.15 -15.68 41.61
N ILE A 635 -23.91 -16.25 42.55
CA ILE A 635 -24.65 -17.49 42.34
C ILE A 635 -26.12 -17.12 42.13
N LEU A 636 -26.70 -17.54 41.03
CA LEU A 636 -28.16 -17.46 40.83
C LEU A 636 -28.79 -18.77 41.31
N LYS A 637 -29.84 -18.67 42.12
CA LYS A 637 -30.58 -19.80 42.70
C LYS A 637 -32.07 -19.66 42.35
N GLY A 638 -32.68 -20.71 41.87
CA GLY A 638 -34.13 -20.77 41.70
C GLY A 638 -34.85 -20.68 43.05
N PRO A 639 -36.15 -20.32 43.06
CA PRO A 639 -36.91 -20.23 44.29
C PRO A 639 -36.83 -21.53 45.12
N ASP A 640 -37.03 -21.38 46.44
CA ASP A 640 -37.03 -22.56 47.31
C ASP A 640 -38.21 -23.47 46.92
N ARG A 641 -38.01 -24.79 47.03
CA ARG A 641 -39.10 -25.73 46.80
C ARG A 641 -40.14 -25.54 47.92
N SER A 642 -41.37 -25.16 47.55
CA SER A 642 -42.50 -25.11 48.47
C SER A 642 -42.83 -26.48 49.02
#